data_86537c43db80de8a842e7f7b1603a052
#
_entry.id   86537c43db80de8a842e7f7b1603a052
#
_cell.length_a   1.000
_cell.length_b   1.000
_cell.length_c   1.000
_cell.angle_alpha   90.00
_cell.angle_beta   90.00
_cell.angle_gamma   90.00
#
_symmetry.space_group_name_H-M   'P 1'
#
loop_
_entity.id
_entity.type
_entity.pdbx_description
1 polymer ?
#
loop_
_entity_poly.entity_id
_entity_poly.type
_entity_poly.pdbx_seq_one_letter_code
_entity_poly.pdbx_strand_id
1 'polypeptide(L)'
;MADSEFLQAALLYASMGWRVFPLQPRQKDRFGCKSWKRDATTDEVQIRAWWGKNPEYNVGVVTGDGLGVIDVDDKPDKHGGILGSDMLADWEFEHGKIAETVCAQSGSGGVHYYFDIGDWPIRKCESPGLSIDLRCNGGYIVAPPSIHPDTGEPYTWDISPEDMAPAKLGSVEKACFQWIWDNRNGNRGNDAKPDKGKDGGIIREGGRNAALFSEGRSMRSKGLDYDLIRAALDGKNHMLCRPPLPDEEVEKIAKSVCNVEPGFSEEVKKQGRGKQFRHNDVARRLMDERGACFIDGMPAVRVGDHYRAGWEHVDSAVIDLHDDATAHNQREVRHYLMVRAPRVPQSRPTLIAFENGVLDMETMELRDPLPSDMIPNVIPHRWNPDAKGDLVDATLRRMAAGDDGTLDNLGEIIGLCMFRSARYGYCPVLLGEGSNGKSTYIDMLHAVIGDSNMSALQPREIGQRFQAAQLIGKLANLGDDISNDYIDPDSCATIKKVATGSTMYTDVKGGDGFNFQPYCTMVFSANEFPRLGDSSYGMRRRLFPIAFNARFSPDDPDFDPNIGEKLTSEESCEYMCKLGVYAMLNVMRNGKLTDNMESRRIIDRIEVDNNTVLQWMDDMGLTAEYAVGMTAQEVYSDYQDWCKRNGVSWVGSRKFSNVLGGTWHLKATRIDHSTLKGRRVTVKRYEIQG
;
A
#
# COMPACT_ATOMS: atom_id res chain seq x y z
N MET A 1 38.07 10.68 1.13
CA MET A 1 36.82 10.85 1.86
C MET A 1 35.73 10.50 0.89
N ALA A 2 34.72 9.73 1.30
CA ALA A 2 33.60 9.43 0.42
C ALA A 2 32.85 10.75 0.10
N ASP A 3 32.42 10.91 -1.15
CA ASP A 3 31.61 12.05 -1.57
C ASP A 3 30.32 12.11 -0.74
N SER A 4 29.89 13.31 -0.31
CA SER A 4 28.63 13.44 0.44
C SER A 4 27.43 13.07 -0.45
N GLU A 5 26.34 12.62 0.15
CA GLU A 5 25.10 12.31 -0.56
C GLU A 5 24.59 13.50 -1.39
N PHE A 6 24.68 14.69 -0.87
CA PHE A 6 24.33 15.94 -1.58
C PHE A 6 25.20 16.19 -2.81
N LEU A 7 26.50 15.92 -2.71
CA LEU A 7 27.41 16.04 -3.86
C LEU A 7 27.09 14.99 -4.92
N GLN A 8 26.86 13.76 -4.53
CA GLN A 8 26.49 12.69 -5.45
C GLN A 8 25.20 13.04 -6.22
N ALA A 9 24.17 13.51 -5.51
CA ALA A 9 22.93 13.96 -6.13
C ALA A 9 23.15 15.15 -7.08
N ALA A 10 23.92 16.15 -6.69
CA ALA A 10 24.22 17.30 -7.56
C ALA A 10 24.96 16.89 -8.84
N LEU A 11 25.88 15.93 -8.75
CA LEU A 11 26.60 15.41 -9.92
C LEU A 11 25.66 14.56 -10.81
N LEU A 12 24.78 13.77 -10.21
CA LEU A 12 23.77 13.01 -10.93
C LEU A 12 22.86 13.94 -11.75
N TYR A 13 22.30 14.99 -11.13
CA TYR A 13 21.43 15.95 -11.83
C TYR A 13 22.17 16.69 -12.93
N ALA A 14 23.41 17.07 -12.67
CA ALA A 14 24.26 17.69 -13.69
C ALA A 14 24.53 16.78 -14.90
N SER A 15 24.72 15.47 -14.67
CA SER A 15 24.89 14.46 -15.74
C SER A 15 23.64 14.32 -16.63
N MET A 16 22.47 14.64 -16.10
CA MET A 16 21.18 14.66 -16.81
C MET A 16 20.93 15.99 -17.53
N GLY A 17 21.89 16.92 -17.48
CA GLY A 17 21.77 18.25 -18.08
C GLY A 17 21.05 19.28 -17.22
N TRP A 18 20.65 18.94 -15.98
CA TRP A 18 20.02 19.88 -15.06
C TRP A 18 21.08 20.76 -14.40
N ARG A 19 20.94 22.07 -14.55
CA ARG A 19 21.88 23.02 -13.94
C ARG A 19 21.63 23.10 -12.43
N VAL A 20 22.64 22.79 -11.63
CA VAL A 20 22.58 22.79 -10.16
C VAL A 20 23.31 23.95 -9.54
N PHE A 21 22.93 24.28 -8.31
CA PHE A 21 23.63 25.27 -7.49
C PHE A 21 23.45 24.95 -6.01
N PRO A 22 24.39 25.37 -5.13
CA PRO A 22 24.30 25.09 -3.70
C PRO A 22 23.35 26.06 -2.99
N LEU A 23 22.51 25.53 -2.11
CA LEU A 23 21.75 26.27 -1.11
C LEU A 23 22.40 26.08 0.26
N GLN A 24 22.26 27.05 1.18
CA GLN A 24 22.74 26.85 2.55
C GLN A 24 22.06 25.65 3.21
N PRO A 25 22.75 24.95 4.13
CA PRO A 25 22.15 23.81 4.81
C PRO A 25 20.80 24.15 5.44
N ARG A 26 19.80 23.32 5.21
CA ARG A 26 18.43 23.51 5.71
C ARG A 26 17.80 24.85 5.30
N GLN A 27 18.13 25.35 4.11
CA GLN A 27 17.55 26.57 3.54
C GLN A 27 17.06 26.30 2.13
N LYS A 28 16.03 27.04 1.71
CA LYS A 28 15.46 26.96 0.37
C LYS A 28 15.60 28.26 -0.45
N ASP A 29 15.95 29.35 0.21
CA ASP A 29 16.03 30.71 -0.36
C ASP A 29 17.39 31.41 -0.11
N ARG A 30 18.29 30.77 0.65
CA ARG A 30 19.66 31.28 0.88
C ARG A 30 20.67 30.48 0.09
N PHE A 31 21.44 31.17 -0.75
CA PHE A 31 22.32 30.56 -1.72
C PHE A 31 23.74 30.38 -1.15
N GLY A 32 24.39 29.28 -1.52
CA GLY A 32 25.81 29.04 -1.30
C GLY A 32 26.71 29.61 -2.41
N CYS A 33 26.12 30.20 -3.47
CA CYS A 33 26.76 30.95 -4.56
C CYS A 33 26.30 32.42 -4.58
N LYS A 34 26.94 33.26 -5.39
CA LYS A 34 26.60 34.69 -5.47
C LYS A 34 25.24 34.92 -6.14
N SER A 35 24.91 34.15 -7.18
CA SER A 35 23.68 34.30 -7.94
C SER A 35 23.36 32.98 -8.65
N TRP A 36 22.34 32.26 -8.19
CA TRP A 36 21.92 31.01 -8.83
C TRP A 36 21.56 31.18 -10.31
N LYS A 37 20.99 32.32 -10.71
CA LYS A 37 20.62 32.59 -12.11
C LYS A 37 21.83 32.62 -13.04
N ARG A 38 22.98 33.07 -12.56
CA ARG A 38 24.20 33.18 -13.33
C ARG A 38 25.14 32.02 -13.12
N ASP A 39 25.22 31.54 -11.86
CA ASP A 39 26.29 30.66 -11.41
C ASP A 39 25.91 29.18 -11.52
N ALA A 40 24.59 28.85 -11.61
CA ALA A 40 24.13 27.46 -11.75
C ALA A 40 24.74 26.79 -12.99
N THR A 41 25.22 25.55 -12.82
CA THR A 41 26.07 24.88 -13.81
C THR A 41 25.85 23.38 -13.84
N THR A 42 26.32 22.76 -14.92
CA THR A 42 26.50 21.29 -15.03
C THR A 42 28.00 20.92 -14.99
N ASP A 43 28.90 21.89 -14.77
CA ASP A 43 30.32 21.63 -14.68
C ASP A 43 30.71 20.94 -13.38
N GLU A 44 31.18 19.71 -13.50
CA GLU A 44 31.57 18.84 -12.39
C GLU A 44 32.65 19.48 -11.49
N VAL A 45 33.61 20.18 -12.07
CA VAL A 45 34.73 20.83 -11.32
C VAL A 45 34.16 21.91 -10.39
N GLN A 46 33.24 22.73 -10.89
CA GLN A 46 32.59 23.74 -10.10
C GLN A 46 31.68 23.17 -9.02
N ILE A 47 30.92 22.08 -9.34
CA ILE A 47 30.06 21.40 -8.40
C ILE A 47 30.89 20.81 -7.25
N ARG A 48 31.96 20.07 -7.55
CA ARG A 48 32.86 19.54 -6.53
C ARG A 48 33.53 20.66 -5.68
N ALA A 49 33.82 21.78 -6.27
CA ALA A 49 34.36 22.93 -5.54
C ALA A 49 33.35 23.51 -4.54
N TRP A 50 32.06 23.52 -4.85
CA TRP A 50 31.03 24.00 -3.93
C TRP A 50 30.83 23.07 -2.75
N TRP A 51 30.53 21.79 -3.01
CA TRP A 51 30.31 20.82 -1.94
C TRP A 51 31.60 20.41 -1.21
N GLY A 52 32.75 20.66 -1.80
CA GLY A 52 34.05 20.56 -1.10
C GLY A 52 34.23 21.66 -0.04
N LYS A 53 33.59 22.83 -0.18
CA LYS A 53 33.58 23.87 0.86
C LYS A 53 32.63 23.56 2.00
N ASN A 54 31.47 23.03 1.71
CA ASN A 54 30.48 22.56 2.70
C ASN A 54 29.71 21.37 2.14
N PRO A 55 30.00 20.16 2.63
CA PRO A 55 29.33 18.94 2.19
C PRO A 55 27.83 18.87 2.47
N GLU A 56 27.30 19.72 3.36
CA GLU A 56 25.89 19.76 3.78
C GLU A 56 25.05 20.79 2.99
N TYR A 57 25.56 21.38 1.94
CA TYR A 57 24.74 22.26 1.10
C TYR A 57 23.56 21.51 0.50
N ASN A 58 22.36 22.06 0.64
CA ASN A 58 21.19 21.62 -0.10
C ASN A 58 21.38 21.81 -1.61
N VAL A 59 20.67 21.02 -2.41
CA VAL A 59 20.77 21.02 -3.87
C VAL A 59 19.62 21.81 -4.48
N GLY A 60 19.92 22.92 -5.13
CA GLY A 60 18.98 23.64 -5.97
C GLY A 60 19.14 23.23 -7.42
N VAL A 61 18.02 22.99 -8.11
CA VAL A 61 17.96 22.68 -9.56
C VAL A 61 17.23 23.80 -10.27
N VAL A 62 17.85 24.38 -11.30
CA VAL A 62 17.22 25.41 -12.13
C VAL A 62 16.12 24.82 -12.99
N THR A 63 14.95 25.45 -13.01
CA THR A 63 13.84 25.10 -13.88
C THR A 63 13.75 26.05 -15.08
N GLY A 64 13.15 25.56 -16.17
CA GLY A 64 13.29 26.11 -17.51
C GLY A 64 14.35 25.33 -18.29
N ASP A 65 14.70 25.79 -19.49
CA ASP A 65 15.64 25.09 -20.39
C ASP A 65 15.28 23.59 -20.57
N GLY A 66 14.00 23.32 -20.78
CA GLY A 66 13.46 21.96 -20.94
C GLY A 66 12.86 21.35 -19.67
N LEU A 67 13.17 21.82 -18.47
CA LEU A 67 12.65 21.28 -17.20
C LEU A 67 11.57 22.18 -16.61
N GLY A 68 10.37 21.62 -16.38
CA GLY A 68 9.28 22.27 -15.64
C GLY A 68 8.82 21.40 -14.47
N VAL A 69 8.39 22.05 -13.39
CA VAL A 69 7.90 21.34 -12.19
C VAL A 69 6.56 21.94 -11.76
N ILE A 70 5.59 21.05 -11.52
CA ILE A 70 4.37 21.36 -10.76
C ILE A 70 4.72 21.14 -9.29
N ASP A 71 4.70 22.19 -8.50
CA ASP A 71 5.01 22.21 -7.07
C ASP A 71 3.68 22.29 -6.31
N VAL A 72 3.25 21.16 -5.76
CA VAL A 72 1.99 20.99 -5.05
C VAL A 72 2.22 21.14 -3.56
N ASP A 73 1.63 22.16 -2.95
CA ASP A 73 1.75 22.45 -1.52
C ASP A 73 0.53 21.93 -0.75
N ASP A 74 0.77 21.07 0.26
CA ASP A 74 -0.27 20.52 1.15
C ASP A 74 -0.15 21.11 2.57
N LYS A 75 -0.05 22.46 2.65
CA LYS A 75 0.04 23.20 3.91
C LYS A 75 -1.27 23.93 4.22
N PRO A 76 -2.18 23.35 5.01
CA PRO A 76 -3.49 23.94 5.27
C PRO A 76 -3.42 25.33 5.96
N ASP A 77 -2.36 25.60 6.69
CA ASP A 77 -2.22 26.86 7.45
C ASP A 77 -1.87 28.08 6.61
N LYS A 78 -1.33 27.90 5.38
CA LYS A 78 -0.87 29.00 4.51
C LYS A 78 -1.92 29.49 3.52
N HIS A 79 -2.83 28.63 3.08
CA HIS A 79 -3.72 28.91 1.94
C HIS A 79 -5.21 28.79 2.26
N GLY A 80 -5.60 29.03 3.52
CA GLY A 80 -7.02 29.01 3.91
C GLY A 80 -7.63 27.60 3.95
N GLY A 81 -6.80 26.56 4.12
CA GLY A 81 -7.23 25.16 4.23
C GLY A 81 -7.34 24.42 2.90
N ILE A 82 -6.88 25.04 1.79
CA ILE A 82 -6.88 24.38 0.47
C ILE A 82 -5.58 23.58 0.32
N LEU A 83 -5.71 22.29 0.03
CA LEU A 83 -4.58 21.43 -0.30
C LEU A 83 -4.37 21.39 -1.81
N GLY A 84 -3.12 21.53 -2.24
CA GLY A 84 -2.80 21.51 -3.67
C GLY A 84 -3.06 20.13 -4.31
N SER A 85 -2.84 19.05 -3.56
CA SER A 85 -3.14 17.69 -4.01
C SER A 85 -4.63 17.48 -4.32
N ASP A 86 -5.53 18.08 -3.53
CA ASP A 86 -6.97 17.99 -3.77
C ASP A 86 -7.36 18.76 -5.02
N MET A 87 -6.81 19.97 -5.19
CA MET A 87 -7.08 20.80 -6.36
C MET A 87 -6.58 20.14 -7.65
N LEU A 88 -5.43 19.48 -7.60
CA LEU A 88 -4.91 18.73 -8.74
C LEU A 88 -5.76 17.49 -9.04
N ALA A 89 -6.18 16.75 -8.03
CA ALA A 89 -7.02 15.57 -8.19
C ALA A 89 -8.40 15.91 -8.76
N ASP A 90 -9.01 17.02 -8.33
CA ASP A 90 -10.29 17.51 -8.87
C ASP A 90 -10.12 17.91 -10.34
N TRP A 91 -9.04 18.59 -10.69
CA TRP A 91 -8.74 18.92 -12.07
C TRP A 91 -8.52 17.66 -12.94
N GLU A 92 -7.76 16.68 -12.44
CA GLU A 92 -7.51 15.41 -13.13
C GLU A 92 -8.80 14.59 -13.36
N PHE A 93 -9.72 14.67 -12.43
CA PHE A 93 -11.01 13.99 -12.56
C PHE A 93 -11.81 14.52 -13.76
N GLU A 94 -11.77 15.83 -14.02
CA GLU A 94 -12.50 16.46 -15.13
C GLU A 94 -11.77 16.37 -16.47
N HIS A 95 -10.42 16.38 -16.46
CA HIS A 95 -9.61 16.57 -17.67
C HIS A 95 -8.73 15.36 -18.03
N GLY A 96 -8.69 14.34 -17.16
CA GLY A 96 -7.80 13.18 -17.27
C GLY A 96 -6.52 13.32 -16.45
N LYS A 97 -5.95 12.19 -16.04
CA LYS A 97 -4.74 12.15 -15.22
C LYS A 97 -3.53 12.66 -16.00
N ILE A 98 -2.67 13.44 -15.33
CA ILE A 98 -1.33 13.75 -15.85
C ILE A 98 -0.51 12.46 -15.95
N ALA A 99 0.41 12.42 -16.92
CA ALA A 99 1.27 11.27 -17.14
C ALA A 99 2.11 10.95 -15.90
N GLU A 100 2.36 9.67 -15.66
CA GLU A 100 3.34 9.24 -14.67
C GLU A 100 4.71 9.83 -15.03
N THR A 101 5.35 10.47 -14.07
CA THR A 101 6.60 11.20 -14.28
C THR A 101 7.48 11.15 -13.03
N VAL A 102 8.72 11.59 -13.17
CA VAL A 102 9.62 11.82 -12.04
C VAL A 102 8.93 12.68 -10.99
N CYS A 103 8.88 12.22 -9.74
CA CYS A 103 8.26 12.96 -8.65
C CYS A 103 9.03 12.82 -7.34
N ALA A 104 9.01 13.90 -6.54
CA ALA A 104 9.66 13.96 -5.24
C ALA A 104 8.70 14.48 -4.18
N GLN A 105 8.82 13.95 -2.96
CA GLN A 105 8.14 14.50 -1.79
C GLN A 105 9.01 15.57 -1.13
N SER A 106 8.41 16.69 -0.77
CA SER A 106 9.06 17.69 0.07
C SER A 106 9.01 17.26 1.53
N GLY A 107 10.00 17.64 2.34
CA GLY A 107 10.00 17.37 3.78
C GLY A 107 8.84 18.01 4.57
N SER A 108 7.93 18.73 3.91
CA SER A 108 6.70 19.29 4.50
C SER A 108 5.42 18.61 4.00
N GLY A 109 5.52 17.53 3.22
CA GLY A 109 4.39 16.75 2.70
C GLY A 109 3.89 17.16 1.32
N GLY A 110 4.41 18.22 0.70
CA GLY A 110 4.08 18.60 -0.68
C GLY A 110 4.77 17.69 -1.71
N VAL A 111 4.33 17.74 -2.96
CA VAL A 111 4.84 16.90 -4.06
C VAL A 111 5.29 17.73 -5.23
N HIS A 112 6.47 17.41 -5.78
CA HIS A 112 7.02 18.01 -6.98
C HIS A 112 6.95 17.03 -8.16
N TYR A 113 6.20 17.36 -9.22
CA TYR A 113 6.12 16.58 -10.45
C TYR A 113 7.00 17.23 -11.54
N TYR A 114 7.98 16.49 -12.04
CA TYR A 114 8.96 16.97 -13.01
C TYR A 114 8.58 16.58 -14.42
N PHE A 115 8.58 17.53 -15.37
CA PHE A 115 8.22 17.33 -16.77
C PHE A 115 9.27 17.87 -17.73
N ASP A 116 9.45 17.21 -18.87
CA ASP A 116 10.16 17.75 -20.02
C ASP A 116 9.22 18.71 -20.77
N ILE A 117 9.42 20.01 -20.56
CA ILE A 117 8.61 21.06 -21.18
C ILE A 117 9.16 21.50 -22.55
N GLY A 118 10.30 20.95 -23.00
CA GLY A 118 10.96 21.36 -24.25
C GLY A 118 11.15 22.88 -24.33
N ASP A 119 10.85 23.44 -25.48
CA ASP A 119 10.96 24.89 -25.72
C ASP A 119 9.69 25.67 -25.33
N TRP A 120 8.77 25.08 -24.60
CA TRP A 120 7.52 25.76 -24.24
C TRP A 120 7.77 26.99 -23.34
N PRO A 121 7.31 28.20 -23.74
CA PRO A 121 7.72 29.45 -23.10
C PRO A 121 7.03 29.76 -21.78
N ILE A 122 6.53 28.75 -21.07
CA ILE A 122 5.83 28.93 -19.81
C ILE A 122 6.79 29.43 -18.72
N ARG A 123 6.36 30.39 -17.93
CA ARG A 123 7.13 30.98 -16.85
C ARG A 123 6.70 30.42 -15.50
N LYS A 124 7.58 30.57 -14.49
CA LYS A 124 7.21 30.27 -13.11
C LYS A 124 6.07 31.16 -12.65
N CYS A 125 5.17 30.63 -11.87
CA CYS A 125 4.15 31.39 -11.17
C CYS A 125 3.78 30.75 -9.83
N GLU A 126 3.17 31.55 -8.97
CA GLU A 126 2.53 31.10 -7.73
C GLU A 126 1.03 31.21 -7.92
N SER A 127 0.30 30.16 -7.54
CA SER A 127 -1.16 30.09 -7.65
C SER A 127 -1.79 29.78 -6.29
N PRO A 128 -1.80 30.77 -5.37
CA PRO A 128 -2.20 30.54 -3.98
C PRO A 128 -3.62 30.00 -3.81
N GLY A 129 -4.53 30.32 -4.76
CA GLY A 129 -5.89 29.81 -4.76
C GLY A 129 -6.02 28.32 -5.07
N LEU A 130 -4.95 27.72 -5.61
CA LEU A 130 -4.86 26.29 -5.89
C LEU A 130 -3.91 25.57 -4.92
N SER A 131 -3.10 26.29 -4.15
CA SER A 131 -1.93 25.77 -3.41
C SER A 131 -0.98 24.98 -4.31
N ILE A 132 -0.85 25.38 -5.58
CA ILE A 132 -0.01 24.75 -6.60
C ILE A 132 0.79 25.85 -7.29
N ASP A 133 2.11 25.64 -7.39
CA ASP A 133 3.01 26.56 -8.06
C ASP A 133 3.61 25.94 -9.33
N LEU A 134 3.92 26.77 -10.32
CA LEU A 134 4.75 26.35 -11.45
C LEU A 134 6.19 26.82 -11.23
N ARG A 135 7.12 25.88 -11.26
CA ARG A 135 8.55 26.13 -11.31
C ARG A 135 9.03 25.83 -12.73
N CYS A 136 9.02 26.85 -13.57
CA CYS A 136 9.36 26.80 -14.99
C CYS A 136 10.42 27.86 -15.32
N ASN A 137 10.41 28.42 -16.53
CA ASN A 137 11.40 29.41 -16.95
C ASN A 137 11.56 30.56 -15.95
N GLY A 138 12.80 30.73 -15.44
CA GLY A 138 13.15 31.73 -14.46
C GLY A 138 12.91 31.32 -12.99
N GLY A 139 12.67 30.03 -12.75
CA GLY A 139 12.52 29.41 -11.44
C GLY A 139 13.65 28.48 -11.05
N TYR A 140 13.50 27.85 -9.89
CA TYR A 140 14.30 26.73 -9.41
C TYR A 140 13.46 25.92 -8.44
N ILE A 141 13.89 24.69 -8.17
CA ILE A 141 13.30 23.79 -7.17
C ILE A 141 14.40 23.28 -6.23
N VAL A 142 14.04 22.97 -5.00
CA VAL A 142 14.89 22.24 -4.06
C VAL A 142 14.71 20.76 -4.32
N ALA A 143 15.79 20.06 -4.63
CA ALA A 143 15.73 18.64 -5.01
C ALA A 143 16.27 17.72 -3.91
N PRO A 144 15.85 16.46 -3.85
CA PRO A 144 16.43 15.45 -2.97
C PRO A 144 17.96 15.37 -3.07
N PRO A 145 18.69 14.99 -2.02
CA PRO A 145 18.26 14.67 -0.65
C PRO A 145 18.26 15.90 0.29
N SER A 146 18.01 17.09 -0.25
CA SER A 146 18.00 18.35 0.51
C SER A 146 17.12 18.28 1.76
N ILE A 147 17.49 19.02 2.81
CA ILE A 147 16.75 19.07 4.07
C ILE A 147 15.81 20.27 4.10
N HIS A 148 14.54 20.03 4.44
CA HIS A 148 13.53 21.10 4.52
C HIS A 148 13.78 22.02 5.72
N PRO A 149 13.69 23.37 5.55
CA PRO A 149 14.06 24.32 6.60
C PRO A 149 13.18 24.27 7.85
N ASP A 150 11.87 24.06 7.68
CA ASP A 150 10.90 24.18 8.77
C ASP A 150 10.72 22.86 9.54
N THR A 151 10.78 21.73 8.85
CA THR A 151 10.55 20.39 9.44
C THR A 151 11.83 19.67 9.82
N GLY A 152 12.93 19.96 9.15
CA GLY A 152 14.19 19.22 9.28
C GLY A 152 14.18 17.86 8.55
N GLU A 153 13.09 17.51 7.87
CA GLU A 153 12.96 16.27 7.10
C GLU A 153 13.56 16.40 5.70
N PRO A 154 14.09 15.32 5.12
CA PRO A 154 14.66 15.34 3.78
C PRO A 154 13.58 15.43 2.70
N TYR A 155 13.95 16.02 1.55
CA TYR A 155 13.26 15.78 0.29
C TYR A 155 13.63 14.38 -0.20
N THR A 156 12.66 13.59 -0.65
CA THR A 156 12.87 12.21 -1.11
C THR A 156 12.24 11.98 -2.48
N TRP A 157 12.84 11.09 -3.29
CA TRP A 157 12.23 10.68 -4.54
C TRP A 157 11.14 9.61 -4.30
N ASP A 158 9.97 9.80 -4.89
CA ASP A 158 8.99 8.73 -5.08
C ASP A 158 9.29 7.96 -6.37
N ILE A 159 9.56 8.70 -7.45
CA ILE A 159 10.07 8.17 -8.71
C ILE A 159 11.32 8.97 -9.03
N SER A 160 12.48 8.32 -8.98
CA SER A 160 13.75 9.00 -9.19
C SER A 160 14.00 9.25 -10.69
N PRO A 161 14.81 10.27 -11.02
CA PRO A 161 15.20 10.49 -12.41
C PRO A 161 16.19 9.43 -12.94
N GLU A 162 16.66 8.51 -12.10
CA GLU A 162 17.43 7.32 -12.51
C GLU A 162 16.49 6.21 -12.98
N ASP A 163 15.28 6.11 -12.40
CA ASP A 163 14.30 5.09 -12.74
C ASP A 163 13.48 5.47 -13.97
N MET A 164 13.21 6.76 -14.18
CA MET A 164 12.38 7.28 -15.26
C MET A 164 12.86 8.67 -15.70
N ALA A 165 12.83 8.94 -17.00
CA ALA A 165 13.00 10.31 -17.50
C ALA A 165 11.72 11.14 -17.26
N PRO A 166 11.83 12.49 -17.02
CA PRO A 166 10.66 13.34 -16.96
C PRO A 166 9.76 13.19 -18.19
N ALA A 167 8.46 13.00 -17.96
CA ALA A 167 7.49 12.81 -19.02
C ALA A 167 7.39 14.08 -19.89
N LYS A 168 7.24 13.88 -21.21
CA LYS A 168 7.00 14.99 -22.13
C LYS A 168 5.57 15.49 -22.03
N LEU A 169 5.39 16.81 -22.19
CA LEU A 169 4.08 17.40 -22.13
C LEU A 169 3.18 16.93 -23.28
N GLY A 170 2.17 16.14 -22.99
CA GLY A 170 1.02 15.84 -23.83
C GLY A 170 -0.03 16.97 -23.80
N SER A 171 -1.22 16.68 -24.28
CA SER A 171 -2.34 17.63 -24.26
C SER A 171 -2.88 17.87 -22.85
N VAL A 172 -2.93 16.82 -22.02
CA VAL A 172 -3.42 16.88 -20.64
C VAL A 172 -2.47 17.71 -19.78
N GLU A 173 -1.17 17.43 -19.84
CA GLU A 173 -0.14 18.17 -19.07
C GLU A 173 -0.13 19.65 -19.46
N LYS A 174 -0.18 19.97 -20.77
CA LYS A 174 -0.26 21.35 -21.24
C LYS A 174 -1.50 22.08 -20.72
N ALA A 175 -2.64 21.41 -20.70
CA ALA A 175 -3.87 21.96 -20.14
C ALA A 175 -3.75 22.17 -18.63
N CYS A 176 -3.12 21.25 -17.89
CA CYS A 176 -2.85 21.38 -16.47
C CYS A 176 -1.96 22.59 -16.15
N PHE A 177 -0.83 22.70 -16.84
CA PHE A 177 0.07 23.86 -16.70
C PHE A 177 -0.63 25.18 -17.04
N GLN A 178 -1.46 25.19 -18.08
CA GLN A 178 -2.22 26.39 -18.47
C GLN A 178 -3.27 26.75 -17.39
N TRP A 179 -3.98 25.76 -16.85
CA TRP A 179 -4.92 25.96 -15.75
C TRP A 179 -4.26 26.56 -14.52
N ILE A 180 -3.08 26.04 -14.10
CA ILE A 180 -2.33 26.61 -12.98
C ILE A 180 -1.90 28.05 -13.31
N TRP A 181 -1.40 28.28 -14.52
CA TRP A 181 -0.99 29.61 -14.97
C TRP A 181 -2.15 30.63 -14.98
N ASP A 182 -3.33 30.24 -15.38
CA ASP A 182 -4.50 31.13 -15.43
C ASP A 182 -4.98 31.49 -14.02
N ASN A 183 -4.72 30.65 -13.03
CA ASN A 183 -5.03 30.89 -11.62
C ASN A 183 -3.88 31.54 -10.83
N ARG A 184 -2.77 31.95 -11.47
CA ARG A 184 -1.56 32.49 -10.83
C ARG A 184 -1.75 33.75 -9.97
N ASN A 185 -2.80 34.49 -10.18
CA ASN A 185 -3.08 35.72 -9.41
C ASN A 185 -4.08 35.45 -8.28
N GLY A 186 -4.38 34.19 -8.01
CA GLY A 186 -5.58 33.79 -7.30
C GLY A 186 -6.80 34.31 -8.06
N ASN A 187 -7.83 33.54 -8.22
CA ASN A 187 -9.11 34.10 -8.65
C ASN A 187 -9.52 35.07 -7.53
N ARG A 188 -9.11 36.31 -7.63
CA ARG A 188 -9.76 37.41 -6.94
C ARG A 188 -11.11 37.57 -7.63
N GLY A 189 -11.91 36.53 -7.52
CA GLY A 189 -13.34 36.66 -7.59
C GLY A 189 -13.68 37.68 -6.51
N ASN A 190 -13.81 38.89 -6.95
CA ASN A 190 -14.47 40.03 -6.34
C ASN A 190 -14.79 39.91 -4.83
N ASP A 191 -13.78 39.71 -4.00
CA ASP A 191 -13.77 40.09 -2.60
C ASP A 191 -12.56 41.00 -2.36
N ALA A 192 -12.49 42.08 -3.15
CA ALA A 192 -11.78 43.25 -2.73
C ALA A 192 -12.52 43.80 -1.51
N LYS A 193 -12.12 43.35 -0.31
CA LYS A 193 -12.37 44.16 0.88
C LYS A 193 -11.89 45.56 0.51
N PRO A 194 -12.78 46.58 0.59
CA PRO A 194 -12.33 47.90 0.32
C PRO A 194 -11.16 48.19 1.25
N ASP A 195 -10.02 48.56 0.64
CA ASP A 195 -8.88 49.11 1.36
C ASP A 195 -9.44 50.18 2.27
N LYS A 196 -9.38 49.95 3.57
CA LYS A 196 -9.62 50.99 4.57
C LYS A 196 -8.41 51.89 4.58
N GLY A 197 -8.20 52.57 3.43
CA GLY A 197 -7.24 53.61 3.28
C GLY A 197 -7.62 54.74 4.26
N LYS A 198 -6.61 55.38 4.79
CA LYS A 198 -6.67 56.48 5.74
C LYS A 198 -7.36 57.74 5.21
N ASP A 199 -8.07 57.70 4.08
CA ASP A 199 -8.77 58.82 3.45
C ASP A 199 -10.30 58.51 3.47
N GLY A 200 -10.96 58.79 4.58
CA GLY A 200 -12.41 59.09 4.71
C GLY A 200 -13.40 58.35 3.82
N GLY A 201 -13.16 57.11 3.34
CA GLY A 201 -14.14 56.29 2.61
C GLY A 201 -14.34 56.65 1.13
N ILE A 202 -13.51 57.44 0.51
CA ILE A 202 -13.61 57.88 -0.90
C ILE A 202 -13.31 56.70 -1.85
N ILE A 203 -14.21 56.45 -2.81
CA ILE A 203 -14.09 55.38 -3.82
C ILE A 203 -13.61 56.01 -5.14
N ARG A 204 -12.42 55.59 -5.58
CA ARG A 204 -11.77 56.13 -6.80
C ARG A 204 -12.18 55.37 -8.06
N GLU A 205 -11.84 55.88 -9.24
CA GLU A 205 -12.01 55.26 -10.53
C GLU A 205 -11.46 53.83 -10.59
N GLY A 206 -12.26 52.89 -11.19
CA GLY A 206 -11.93 51.46 -11.22
C GLY A 206 -12.62 50.60 -10.13
N GLY A 207 -13.06 51.19 -8.98
CA GLY A 207 -13.73 50.47 -7.90
C GLY A 207 -15.21 50.86 -7.68
N ARG A 208 -15.72 51.92 -8.37
CA ARG A 208 -17.03 52.55 -8.10
C ARG A 208 -18.20 51.63 -8.39
N ASN A 209 -18.23 50.96 -9.56
CA ASN A 209 -19.29 50.06 -9.97
C ASN A 209 -19.40 48.84 -9.01
N ALA A 210 -18.26 48.22 -8.68
CA ALA A 210 -18.25 47.09 -7.78
C ALA A 210 -18.70 47.45 -6.35
N ALA A 211 -18.33 48.62 -5.85
CA ALA A 211 -18.71 49.07 -4.52
C ALA A 211 -20.22 49.38 -4.44
N LEU A 212 -20.77 50.08 -5.44
CA LEU A 212 -22.24 50.39 -5.49
C LEU A 212 -23.04 49.10 -5.72
N PHE A 213 -22.59 48.20 -6.56
CA PHE A 213 -23.25 46.91 -6.79
C PHE A 213 -23.29 46.05 -5.51
N SER A 214 -22.18 45.95 -4.78
CA SER A 214 -22.10 45.23 -3.49
C SER A 214 -23.06 45.80 -2.45
N GLU A 215 -23.13 47.13 -2.37
CA GLU A 215 -24.06 47.83 -1.45
C GLU A 215 -25.49 47.59 -1.82
N GLY A 216 -25.85 47.72 -3.13
CA GLY A 216 -27.16 47.45 -3.63
C GLY A 216 -27.64 46.02 -3.32
N ARG A 217 -26.76 45.02 -3.51
CA ARG A 217 -27.05 43.62 -3.13
C ARG A 217 -27.32 43.47 -1.63
N SER A 218 -26.54 44.14 -0.78
CA SER A 218 -26.77 44.15 0.66
C SER A 218 -28.12 44.75 1.03
N MET A 219 -28.56 45.80 0.34
CA MET A 219 -29.90 46.42 0.54
C MET A 219 -31.00 45.51 0.02
N ARG A 220 -30.82 44.86 -1.14
CA ARG A 220 -31.81 43.94 -1.72
C ARG A 220 -32.00 42.69 -0.83
N SER A 221 -30.92 42.17 -0.24
CA SER A 221 -31.01 41.07 0.69
C SER A 221 -31.76 41.40 2.00
N LYS A 222 -31.84 42.69 2.35
CA LYS A 222 -32.63 43.19 3.48
C LYS A 222 -34.08 43.49 3.10
N GLY A 223 -34.49 43.17 1.87
CA GLY A 223 -35.85 43.33 1.41
C GLY A 223 -36.23 44.70 0.81
N LEU A 224 -35.24 45.60 0.61
CA LEU A 224 -35.51 46.90 0.02
C LEU A 224 -35.94 46.77 -1.45
N ASP A 225 -36.90 47.62 -1.86
CA ASP A 225 -37.37 47.71 -3.23
C ASP A 225 -36.43 48.52 -4.14
N TYR A 226 -36.72 48.51 -5.43
CA TYR A 226 -35.91 49.18 -6.45
C TYR A 226 -35.76 50.68 -6.18
N ASP A 227 -36.81 51.40 -5.80
CA ASP A 227 -36.79 52.85 -5.66
C ASP A 227 -35.94 53.27 -4.46
N LEU A 228 -35.99 52.54 -3.35
CA LEU A 228 -35.14 52.75 -2.17
C LEU A 228 -33.67 52.39 -2.45
N ILE A 229 -33.40 51.30 -3.15
CA ILE A 229 -32.02 50.92 -3.53
C ILE A 229 -31.45 51.96 -4.49
N ARG A 230 -32.21 52.38 -5.49
CA ARG A 230 -31.76 53.39 -6.48
C ARG A 230 -31.39 54.72 -5.80
N ALA A 231 -32.28 55.23 -4.93
CA ALA A 231 -32.02 56.47 -4.18
C ALA A 231 -30.80 56.37 -3.25
N ALA A 232 -30.63 55.24 -2.56
CA ALA A 232 -29.50 55.03 -1.68
C ALA A 232 -28.14 54.91 -2.45
N LEU A 233 -28.14 54.25 -3.61
CA LEU A 233 -26.97 54.17 -4.48
C LEU A 233 -26.58 55.49 -5.09
N ASP A 234 -27.57 56.32 -5.47
CA ASP A 234 -27.34 57.69 -5.93
C ASP A 234 -26.69 58.55 -4.85
N GLY A 235 -27.27 58.56 -3.65
CA GLY A 235 -26.71 59.28 -2.52
C GLY A 235 -25.23 58.87 -2.25
N LYS A 236 -24.95 57.55 -2.25
CA LYS A 236 -23.61 57.03 -2.01
C LYS A 236 -22.62 57.33 -3.14
N ASN A 237 -23.11 57.31 -4.39
CA ASN A 237 -22.36 57.71 -5.57
C ASN A 237 -21.85 59.15 -5.44
N HIS A 238 -22.72 60.10 -5.12
CA HIS A 238 -22.36 61.49 -4.97
C HIS A 238 -21.52 61.79 -3.72
N MET A 239 -21.72 61.03 -2.64
CA MET A 239 -20.95 61.28 -1.41
C MET A 239 -19.53 60.68 -1.45
N LEU A 240 -19.37 59.44 -1.99
CA LEU A 240 -18.14 58.65 -1.84
C LEU A 240 -17.38 58.40 -3.14
N CYS A 241 -18.01 58.46 -4.33
CA CYS A 241 -17.33 58.23 -5.60
C CYS A 241 -16.70 59.50 -6.15
N ARG A 242 -15.43 59.41 -6.62
CA ARG A 242 -14.69 60.55 -7.21
C ARG A 242 -14.00 60.12 -8.51
N PRO A 243 -14.42 60.66 -9.68
CA PRO A 243 -15.68 61.39 -9.92
C PRO A 243 -16.87 60.47 -9.72
N PRO A 244 -18.09 60.99 -9.51
CA PRO A 244 -19.31 60.17 -9.44
C PRO A 244 -19.56 59.41 -10.75
N LEU A 245 -20.21 58.23 -10.69
CA LEU A 245 -20.66 57.54 -11.88
C LEU A 245 -21.84 58.32 -12.52
N PRO A 246 -22.01 58.25 -13.86
CA PRO A 246 -23.18 58.76 -14.53
C PRO A 246 -24.47 58.10 -14.01
N ASP A 247 -25.57 58.83 -13.95
CA ASP A 247 -26.86 58.40 -13.46
C ASP A 247 -27.37 57.13 -14.18
N GLU A 248 -27.09 57.00 -15.48
CA GLU A 248 -27.41 55.82 -16.28
C GLU A 248 -26.68 54.56 -15.81
N GLU A 249 -25.44 54.68 -15.34
CA GLU A 249 -24.69 53.53 -14.80
C GLU A 249 -25.20 53.12 -13.41
N VAL A 250 -25.54 54.08 -12.56
CA VAL A 250 -26.13 53.77 -11.24
C VAL A 250 -27.51 53.14 -11.41
N GLU A 251 -28.30 53.56 -12.42
CA GLU A 251 -29.56 52.96 -12.76
C GLU A 251 -29.41 51.50 -13.24
N LYS A 252 -28.39 51.22 -14.10
CA LYS A 252 -28.08 49.87 -14.54
C LYS A 252 -27.69 48.96 -13.37
N ILE A 253 -26.91 49.49 -12.42
CA ILE A 253 -26.52 48.76 -11.21
C ILE A 253 -27.78 48.45 -10.38
N ALA A 254 -28.66 49.42 -10.13
CA ALA A 254 -29.87 49.23 -9.35
C ALA A 254 -30.80 48.18 -10.00
N LYS A 255 -31.00 48.26 -11.33
CA LYS A 255 -31.79 47.29 -12.09
C LYS A 255 -31.18 45.87 -11.99
N SER A 256 -29.84 45.76 -12.17
CA SER A 256 -29.15 44.48 -12.08
C SER A 256 -29.23 43.85 -10.69
N VAL A 257 -29.14 44.67 -9.64
CA VAL A 257 -29.34 44.23 -8.25
C VAL A 257 -30.77 43.75 -7.98
N CYS A 258 -31.75 44.38 -8.58
CA CYS A 258 -33.17 44.07 -8.37
C CYS A 258 -33.72 42.95 -9.25
N ASN A 259 -32.92 42.41 -10.18
CA ASN A 259 -33.28 41.18 -10.91
C ASN A 259 -33.34 39.93 -10.02
N VAL A 260 -32.99 40.04 -8.74
CA VAL A 260 -33.11 38.99 -7.73
C VAL A 260 -34.31 39.35 -6.81
N GLU A 261 -35.13 38.36 -6.44
CA GLU A 261 -36.27 38.57 -5.57
C GLU A 261 -35.87 39.21 -4.22
N PRO A 262 -36.71 40.15 -3.70
CA PRO A 262 -36.48 40.81 -2.43
C PRO A 262 -36.64 39.86 -1.25
N GLY A 263 -35.84 40.02 -0.22
CA GLY A 263 -36.05 39.30 1.02
C GLY A 263 -35.38 37.92 1.10
N PHE A 264 -34.32 37.68 0.33
CA PHE A 264 -33.42 36.55 0.56
C PHE A 264 -32.73 36.77 1.91
N SER A 265 -33.48 36.52 3.01
CA SER A 265 -32.94 36.53 4.36
C SER A 265 -32.01 35.33 4.58
N GLU A 266 -31.13 35.42 5.57
CA GLU A 266 -30.21 34.31 5.96
C GLU A 266 -30.92 32.99 6.23
N GLU A 267 -32.24 32.97 6.46
CA GLU A 267 -33.05 31.74 6.61
C GLU A 267 -33.26 30.98 5.29
N VAL A 268 -33.41 31.69 4.14
CA VAL A 268 -33.48 31.04 2.82
C VAL A 268 -32.07 30.63 2.34
N LYS A 269 -31.00 31.33 2.80
CA LYS A 269 -29.63 30.84 2.64
C LYS A 269 -29.36 29.54 3.43
N LYS A 270 -30.15 29.27 4.48
CA LYS A 270 -30.09 28.00 5.22
C LYS A 270 -30.88 26.87 4.55
N GLN A 271 -31.87 27.19 3.68
CA GLN A 271 -32.59 26.16 2.91
C GLN A 271 -32.02 25.89 1.51
N GLY A 272 -31.26 26.80 0.93
CA GLY A 272 -30.60 26.63 -0.37
C GLY A 272 -29.11 26.27 -0.34
N ARG A 273 -28.48 26.32 0.81
CA ARG A 273 -27.22 25.55 1.08
C ARG A 273 -27.70 24.18 1.51
N GLY A 274 -27.56 23.19 0.65
CA GLY A 274 -27.48 21.79 1.07
C GLY A 274 -26.69 21.73 2.35
N LYS A 275 -27.09 20.94 3.35
CA LYS A 275 -26.38 20.83 4.63
C LYS A 275 -24.89 20.78 4.33
N GLN A 276 -24.16 21.83 4.68
CA GLN A 276 -22.72 21.88 4.42
C GLN A 276 -22.13 20.61 5.02
N PHE A 277 -21.52 19.76 4.20
CA PHE A 277 -20.91 18.52 4.66
C PHE A 277 -19.88 18.88 5.74
N ARG A 278 -20.05 18.36 6.95
CA ARG A 278 -19.14 18.57 8.06
C ARG A 278 -18.51 17.23 8.40
N HIS A 279 -17.33 16.98 7.84
CA HIS A 279 -16.59 15.72 8.04
C HIS A 279 -16.46 15.32 9.52
N ASN A 280 -16.25 16.31 10.41
CA ASN A 280 -16.17 16.04 11.86
C ASN A 280 -17.46 15.48 12.45
N ASP A 281 -18.62 16.02 12.00
CA ASP A 281 -19.92 15.58 12.51
C ASP A 281 -20.28 14.20 11.94
N VAL A 282 -19.95 13.96 10.67
CA VAL A 282 -20.13 12.65 10.02
C VAL A 282 -19.23 11.60 10.67
N ALA A 283 -17.96 11.92 10.91
CA ALA A 283 -17.04 11.01 11.58
C ALA A 283 -17.49 10.66 13.01
N ARG A 284 -17.98 11.64 13.77
CA ARG A 284 -18.54 11.38 15.12
C ARG A 284 -19.78 10.49 15.05
N ARG A 285 -20.69 10.76 14.10
CA ARG A 285 -21.86 9.91 13.90
C ARG A 285 -21.48 8.48 13.52
N LEU A 286 -20.44 8.29 12.67
CA LEU A 286 -19.92 6.95 12.37
C LEU A 286 -19.39 6.25 13.61
N MET A 287 -18.67 6.96 14.49
CA MET A 287 -18.21 6.39 15.76
C MET A 287 -19.37 6.05 16.71
N ASP A 288 -20.34 6.94 16.85
CA ASP A 288 -21.44 6.81 17.80
C ASP A 288 -22.53 5.83 17.32
N GLU A 289 -22.93 5.92 16.05
CA GLU A 289 -24.07 5.18 15.49
C GLU A 289 -23.62 3.85 14.86
N ARG A 290 -22.42 3.81 14.23
CA ARG A 290 -21.90 2.65 13.50
C ARG A 290 -20.66 2.03 14.16
N GLY A 291 -20.25 2.53 15.33
CA GLY A 291 -19.10 2.00 16.06
C GLY A 291 -17.76 2.10 15.31
N ALA A 292 -17.59 3.10 14.42
CA ALA A 292 -16.35 3.22 13.63
C ALA A 292 -15.13 3.28 14.54
N CYS A 293 -14.18 2.37 14.32
CA CYS A 293 -12.99 2.17 15.13
C CYS A 293 -11.84 1.58 14.30
N PHE A 294 -10.69 1.38 14.94
CA PHE A 294 -9.60 0.59 14.38
C PHE A 294 -9.48 -0.72 15.16
N ILE A 295 -9.74 -1.84 14.51
CA ILE A 295 -9.56 -3.19 15.05
C ILE A 295 -8.17 -3.69 14.62
N ASP A 296 -7.24 -3.84 15.56
CA ASP A 296 -5.82 -4.18 15.29
C ASP A 296 -5.17 -3.31 14.19
N GLY A 297 -5.50 -2.02 14.19
CA GLY A 297 -4.97 -1.05 13.21
C GLY A 297 -5.74 -0.97 11.91
N MET A 298 -6.71 -1.84 11.67
CA MET A 298 -7.59 -1.80 10.49
C MET A 298 -8.81 -0.92 10.75
N PRO A 299 -9.13 0.02 9.85
CA PRO A 299 -10.38 0.77 9.96
C PRO A 299 -11.55 -0.20 9.83
N ALA A 300 -12.52 -0.05 10.70
CA ALA A 300 -13.70 -0.89 10.74
C ALA A 300 -14.95 -0.11 11.10
N VAL A 301 -16.07 -0.54 10.57
CA VAL A 301 -17.39 0.05 10.84
C VAL A 301 -18.42 -1.08 10.92
N ARG A 302 -19.45 -0.89 11.73
CA ARG A 302 -20.53 -1.85 11.84
C ARG A 302 -21.50 -1.68 10.66
N VAL A 303 -21.71 -2.77 9.92
CA VAL A 303 -22.67 -2.89 8.83
C VAL A 303 -23.67 -3.98 9.23
N GLY A 304 -24.94 -3.57 9.46
CA GLY A 304 -25.89 -4.44 10.16
C GLY A 304 -25.40 -4.73 11.58
N ASP A 305 -25.36 -6.01 11.93
CA ASP A 305 -24.98 -6.46 13.27
C ASP A 305 -23.49 -6.82 13.41
N HIS A 306 -22.72 -6.77 12.32
CA HIS A 306 -21.32 -7.18 12.29
C HIS A 306 -20.38 -6.04 11.94
N TYR A 307 -19.14 -6.11 12.43
CA TYR A 307 -18.06 -5.26 11.95
C TYR A 307 -17.55 -5.72 10.58
N ARG A 308 -17.20 -4.74 9.74
CA ARG A 308 -16.51 -4.95 8.47
C ARG A 308 -15.26 -4.09 8.46
N ALA A 309 -14.12 -4.70 8.22
CA ALA A 309 -12.84 -4.00 8.11
C ALA A 309 -12.58 -3.57 6.67
N GLY A 310 -11.99 -2.39 6.52
CA GLY A 310 -11.62 -1.81 5.24
C GLY A 310 -12.18 -0.40 5.07
N TRP A 311 -11.43 0.46 4.37
CA TRP A 311 -11.87 1.82 4.09
C TRP A 311 -13.09 1.84 3.15
N GLU A 312 -13.25 0.84 2.30
CA GLU A 312 -14.41 0.68 1.42
C GLU A 312 -15.73 0.62 2.19
N HIS A 313 -15.75 -0.05 3.34
CA HIS A 313 -16.93 -0.12 4.20
C HIS A 313 -17.17 1.18 4.97
N VAL A 314 -16.10 1.86 5.38
CA VAL A 314 -16.20 3.18 6.00
C VAL A 314 -16.73 4.19 5.00
N ASP A 315 -16.23 4.21 3.77
CA ASP A 315 -16.70 5.11 2.71
C ASP A 315 -18.16 4.84 2.34
N SER A 316 -18.56 3.59 2.22
CA SER A 316 -19.97 3.21 2.02
C SER A 316 -20.84 3.75 3.15
N ALA A 317 -20.40 3.62 4.41
CA ALA A 317 -21.12 4.15 5.55
C ALA A 317 -21.17 5.69 5.58
N VAL A 318 -20.15 6.39 5.03
CA VAL A 318 -20.20 7.85 4.82
C VAL A 318 -21.29 8.22 3.82
N ILE A 319 -21.37 7.48 2.71
CA ILE A 319 -22.40 7.69 1.67
C ILE A 319 -23.79 7.39 2.22
N ASP A 320 -23.96 6.33 3.01
CA ASP A 320 -25.23 6.02 3.69
C ASP A 320 -25.73 7.15 4.60
N LEU A 321 -24.81 7.88 5.22
CA LEU A 321 -25.14 9.03 6.06
C LEU A 321 -25.34 10.33 5.25
N HIS A 322 -24.69 10.42 4.09
CA HIS A 322 -24.67 11.57 3.21
C HIS A 322 -24.46 11.13 1.75
N ASP A 323 -25.54 10.99 1.01
CA ASP A 323 -25.56 10.52 -0.37
C ASP A 323 -24.85 11.46 -1.37
N ASP A 324 -24.63 12.71 -0.98
CA ASP A 324 -23.90 13.74 -1.72
C ASP A 324 -22.40 13.84 -1.32
N ALA A 325 -21.89 12.89 -0.53
CA ALA A 325 -20.52 12.90 -0.09
C ALA A 325 -19.54 12.67 -1.27
N THR A 326 -18.68 13.65 -1.51
CA THR A 326 -17.64 13.57 -2.52
C THR A 326 -16.44 12.73 -2.03
N ALA A 327 -15.56 12.30 -2.95
CA ALA A 327 -14.30 11.62 -2.60
C ALA A 327 -13.42 12.46 -1.66
N HIS A 328 -13.45 13.79 -1.76
CA HIS A 328 -12.79 14.69 -0.80
C HIS A 328 -13.42 14.55 0.59
N ASN A 329 -14.75 14.58 0.69
CA ASN A 329 -15.45 14.43 1.97
C ASN A 329 -15.11 13.10 2.65
N GLN A 330 -15.03 12.01 1.90
CA GLN A 330 -14.64 10.70 2.42
C GLN A 330 -13.20 10.71 2.97
N ARG A 331 -12.25 11.33 2.25
CA ARG A 331 -10.86 11.46 2.73
C ARG A 331 -10.76 12.26 4.04
N GLU A 332 -11.49 13.36 4.16
CA GLU A 332 -11.52 14.17 5.38
C GLU A 332 -12.11 13.38 6.57
N VAL A 333 -13.17 12.59 6.32
CA VAL A 333 -13.74 11.69 7.34
C VAL A 333 -12.72 10.62 7.73
N ARG A 334 -12.04 9.99 6.76
CA ARG A 334 -10.97 9.02 7.02
C ARG A 334 -9.86 9.63 7.87
N HIS A 335 -9.39 10.84 7.52
CA HIS A 335 -8.35 11.53 8.29
C HIS A 335 -8.80 11.81 9.72
N TYR A 336 -10.03 12.30 9.92
CA TYR A 336 -10.57 12.51 11.26
C TYR A 336 -10.64 11.21 12.07
N LEU A 337 -11.09 10.11 11.44
CA LEU A 337 -11.15 8.79 12.09
C LEU A 337 -9.75 8.28 12.43
N MET A 338 -8.74 8.44 11.55
CA MET A 338 -7.36 8.05 11.84
C MET A 338 -6.83 8.69 13.14
N VAL A 339 -7.22 9.94 13.40
CA VAL A 339 -6.77 10.72 14.58
C VAL A 339 -7.61 10.44 15.82
N ARG A 340 -8.92 10.21 15.67
CA ARG A 340 -9.88 10.24 16.79
C ARG A 340 -10.60 8.94 17.08
N ALA A 341 -10.69 8.02 16.11
CA ALA A 341 -11.41 6.78 16.33
C ALA A 341 -10.71 5.86 17.35
N PRO A 342 -11.48 5.13 18.16
CA PRO A 342 -10.95 4.17 19.12
C PRO A 342 -10.06 3.13 18.42
N ARG A 343 -8.98 2.72 19.09
CA ARG A 343 -8.14 1.61 18.68
C ARG A 343 -8.36 0.45 19.63
N VAL A 344 -8.90 -0.63 19.14
CA VAL A 344 -9.31 -1.78 19.95
C VAL A 344 -8.66 -3.07 19.42
N PRO A 345 -8.31 -4.02 20.28
CA PRO A 345 -7.88 -5.33 19.84
C PRO A 345 -9.06 -6.11 19.25
N GLN A 346 -8.78 -7.01 18.31
CA GLN A 346 -9.80 -7.95 17.85
C GLN A 346 -10.23 -8.90 18.97
N SER A 347 -11.45 -9.39 18.88
CA SER A 347 -11.95 -10.47 19.75
C SER A 347 -11.14 -11.74 19.53
N ARG A 348 -11.12 -12.63 20.55
CA ARG A 348 -10.38 -13.90 20.48
C ARG A 348 -10.69 -14.67 19.20
N PRO A 349 -9.69 -15.36 18.59
CA PRO A 349 -9.87 -16.07 17.33
C PRO A 349 -10.89 -17.20 17.36
N THR A 350 -11.24 -17.69 18.55
CA THR A 350 -12.25 -18.76 18.76
C THR A 350 -13.70 -18.27 18.60
N LEU A 351 -13.92 -16.94 18.44
CA LEU A 351 -15.21 -16.39 18.03
C LEU A 351 -15.22 -16.23 16.52
N ILE A 352 -16.07 -16.95 15.83
CA ILE A 352 -16.27 -16.87 14.37
C ILE A 352 -17.64 -16.25 14.11
N ALA A 353 -17.65 -15.17 13.32
CA ALA A 353 -18.90 -14.56 12.88
C ALA A 353 -19.38 -15.25 11.59
N PHE A 354 -20.64 -15.71 11.61
CA PHE A 354 -21.41 -16.23 10.50
C PHE A 354 -22.59 -15.30 10.21
N GLU A 355 -23.28 -15.46 9.11
CA GLU A 355 -24.42 -14.61 8.76
C GLU A 355 -25.56 -14.66 9.81
N ASN A 356 -25.71 -15.77 10.50
CA ASN A 356 -26.76 -15.98 11.48
C ASN A 356 -26.30 -15.82 12.94
N GLY A 357 -25.09 -15.32 13.19
CA GLY A 357 -24.62 -15.10 14.56
C GLY A 357 -23.12 -15.22 14.75
N VAL A 358 -22.70 -15.22 15.99
CA VAL A 358 -21.30 -15.46 16.39
C VAL A 358 -21.20 -16.80 17.09
N LEU A 359 -20.44 -17.72 16.51
CA LEU A 359 -20.13 -19.01 17.10
C LEU A 359 -18.96 -18.87 18.06
N ASP A 360 -19.13 -19.31 19.28
CA ASP A 360 -18.05 -19.55 20.22
C ASP A 360 -17.56 -21.00 20.08
N MET A 361 -16.39 -21.21 19.51
CA MET A 361 -15.82 -22.56 19.30
C MET A 361 -15.50 -23.28 20.61
N GLU A 362 -15.32 -22.58 21.73
CA GLU A 362 -15.01 -23.23 23.01
C GLU A 362 -16.25 -23.86 23.66
N THR A 363 -17.41 -23.24 23.47
CA THR A 363 -18.71 -23.77 24.00
C THR A 363 -19.56 -24.42 22.92
N MET A 364 -19.26 -24.18 21.64
CA MET A 364 -20.06 -24.55 20.48
C MET A 364 -21.45 -23.91 20.47
N GLU A 365 -21.59 -22.77 21.13
CA GLU A 365 -22.86 -22.02 21.18
C GLU A 365 -22.85 -20.91 20.09
N LEU A 366 -23.90 -20.85 19.31
CA LEU A 366 -24.20 -19.74 18.42
C LEU A 366 -25.07 -18.73 19.17
N ARG A 367 -24.67 -17.49 19.15
CA ARG A 367 -25.41 -16.38 19.78
C ARG A 367 -25.52 -15.18 18.84
N ASP A 368 -26.43 -14.27 19.16
CA ASP A 368 -26.52 -12.99 18.44
C ASP A 368 -25.21 -12.18 18.59
N PRO A 369 -24.83 -11.43 17.53
CA PRO A 369 -23.68 -10.53 17.58
C PRO A 369 -23.85 -9.43 18.62
N LEU A 370 -22.78 -9.11 19.34
CA LEU A 370 -22.74 -8.02 20.30
C LEU A 370 -21.92 -6.84 19.75
N PRO A 371 -22.23 -5.59 20.12
CA PRO A 371 -21.42 -4.44 19.75
C PRO A 371 -19.96 -4.53 20.24
N SER A 372 -19.68 -5.38 21.23
CA SER A 372 -18.33 -5.65 21.74
C SER A 372 -17.57 -6.71 20.95
N ASP A 373 -18.22 -7.39 20.01
CA ASP A 373 -17.58 -8.40 19.17
C ASP A 373 -16.74 -7.73 18.08
N MET A 374 -15.47 -7.44 18.39
CA MET A 374 -14.52 -6.86 17.45
C MET A 374 -14.02 -7.92 16.47
N ILE A 375 -14.93 -8.41 15.63
CA ILE A 375 -14.69 -9.47 14.63
C ILE A 375 -14.80 -8.84 13.23
N PRO A 376 -13.67 -8.56 12.55
CA PRO A 376 -13.70 -7.84 11.26
C PRO A 376 -14.12 -8.70 10.08
N ASN A 377 -14.14 -10.03 10.25
CA ASN A 377 -14.43 -11.00 9.20
C ASN A 377 -15.72 -11.74 9.51
N VAL A 378 -16.62 -11.81 8.53
CA VAL A 378 -17.84 -12.61 8.61
C VAL A 378 -17.77 -13.67 7.52
N ILE A 379 -17.93 -14.92 7.88
CA ILE A 379 -18.08 -16.03 6.92
C ILE A 379 -19.46 -15.87 6.27
N PRO A 380 -19.55 -15.79 4.93
CA PRO A 380 -20.79 -15.45 4.22
C PRO A 380 -21.74 -16.64 4.10
N HIS A 381 -21.86 -17.44 5.17
CA HIS A 381 -22.72 -18.61 5.29
C HIS A 381 -23.34 -18.66 6.67
N ARG A 382 -24.35 -19.47 6.82
CA ARG A 382 -24.99 -19.74 8.12
C ARG A 382 -24.25 -20.86 8.86
N TRP A 383 -24.02 -20.68 10.15
CA TRP A 383 -23.63 -21.80 11.00
C TRP A 383 -24.79 -22.75 11.15
N ASN A 384 -24.60 -23.99 10.73
CA ASN A 384 -25.60 -25.07 10.81
C ASN A 384 -24.94 -26.34 11.39
N PRO A 385 -25.16 -26.66 12.67
CA PRO A 385 -24.55 -27.83 13.31
C PRO A 385 -25.08 -29.15 12.73
N ASP A 386 -26.26 -29.15 12.09
CA ASP A 386 -26.88 -30.29 11.49
C ASP A 386 -26.61 -30.45 9.99
N ALA A 387 -25.81 -29.56 9.40
CA ALA A 387 -25.43 -29.62 7.99
C ALA A 387 -24.86 -31.01 7.64
N LYS A 388 -25.23 -31.50 6.46
CA LYS A 388 -24.77 -32.77 5.89
C LYS A 388 -24.09 -32.53 4.56
N GLY A 389 -23.06 -33.32 4.24
CA GLY A 389 -22.25 -33.07 3.04
C GLY A 389 -21.69 -34.37 2.46
N ASP A 390 -22.54 -35.35 2.16
CA ASP A 390 -22.08 -36.62 1.61
C ASP A 390 -21.25 -36.46 0.33
N LEU A 391 -21.61 -35.47 -0.50
CA LEU A 391 -20.86 -35.14 -1.71
C LEU A 391 -19.47 -34.53 -1.39
N VAL A 392 -19.41 -33.62 -0.41
CA VAL A 392 -18.16 -33.02 0.05
C VAL A 392 -17.24 -34.09 0.62
N ASP A 393 -17.77 -34.96 1.51
CA ASP A 393 -17.00 -36.05 2.11
C ASP A 393 -16.47 -37.05 1.07
N ALA A 394 -17.31 -37.43 0.12
CA ALA A 394 -16.91 -38.36 -0.97
C ALA A 394 -15.79 -37.71 -1.83
N THR A 395 -15.93 -36.42 -2.13
CA THR A 395 -14.94 -35.69 -2.94
C THR A 395 -13.62 -35.55 -2.19
N LEU A 396 -13.63 -35.11 -0.92
CA LEU A 396 -12.41 -34.99 -0.11
C LEU A 396 -11.71 -36.33 0.08
N ARG A 397 -12.45 -37.42 0.33
CA ARG A 397 -11.90 -38.80 0.39
C ARG A 397 -11.23 -39.21 -0.91
N ARG A 398 -11.85 -38.87 -2.05
CA ARG A 398 -11.28 -39.14 -3.37
C ARG A 398 -10.03 -38.32 -3.61
N MET A 399 -10.02 -36.99 -3.27
CA MET A 399 -8.85 -36.15 -3.33
C MET A 399 -7.69 -36.67 -2.47
N ALA A 400 -7.99 -37.20 -1.29
CA ALA A 400 -7.02 -37.80 -0.37
C ALA A 400 -6.45 -39.13 -0.87
N ALA A 401 -7.05 -39.76 -1.91
CA ALA A 401 -6.58 -41.00 -2.51
C ALA A 401 -6.36 -42.14 -1.51
N GLY A 402 -7.16 -42.20 -0.44
CA GLY A 402 -7.10 -43.23 0.60
C GLY A 402 -6.10 -42.96 1.72
N ASP A 403 -5.46 -41.76 1.76
CA ASP A 403 -4.62 -41.36 2.88
C ASP A 403 -5.43 -40.55 3.91
N ASP A 404 -5.63 -41.16 5.09
CA ASP A 404 -6.42 -40.55 6.16
C ASP A 404 -5.78 -39.26 6.68
N GLY A 405 -4.44 -39.17 6.71
CA GLY A 405 -3.73 -37.99 7.11
C GLY A 405 -3.99 -36.81 6.17
N THR A 406 -4.00 -37.05 4.87
CA THR A 406 -4.38 -36.04 3.86
C THR A 406 -5.84 -35.65 4.02
N LEU A 407 -6.75 -36.58 4.25
CA LEU A 407 -8.17 -36.30 4.46
C LEU A 407 -8.39 -35.36 5.66
N ASP A 408 -7.77 -35.67 6.80
CA ASP A 408 -7.82 -34.81 7.98
C ASP A 408 -7.27 -33.41 7.68
N ASN A 409 -6.12 -33.35 7.00
CA ASN A 409 -5.49 -32.06 6.66
C ASN A 409 -6.36 -31.19 5.74
N LEU A 410 -7.11 -31.77 4.81
CA LEU A 410 -8.05 -31.00 3.98
C LEU A 410 -9.14 -30.32 4.86
N GLY A 411 -9.69 -31.01 5.83
CA GLY A 411 -10.61 -30.41 6.80
C GLY A 411 -9.96 -29.35 7.67
N GLU A 412 -8.73 -29.61 8.14
CA GLU A 412 -7.96 -28.69 8.97
C GLU A 412 -7.58 -27.40 8.22
N ILE A 413 -7.28 -27.46 6.92
CA ILE A 413 -6.99 -26.29 6.08
C ILE A 413 -8.24 -25.41 5.96
N ILE A 414 -9.43 -25.97 5.77
CA ILE A 414 -10.70 -25.22 5.80
C ILE A 414 -10.81 -24.47 7.14
N GLY A 415 -10.56 -25.16 8.24
CA GLY A 415 -10.58 -24.55 9.59
C GLY A 415 -9.56 -23.45 9.77
N LEU A 416 -8.32 -23.65 9.33
CA LEU A 416 -7.27 -22.62 9.37
C LEU A 416 -7.66 -21.37 8.58
N CYS A 417 -8.29 -21.54 7.42
CA CYS A 417 -8.73 -20.43 6.59
C CYS A 417 -9.89 -19.61 7.19
N MET A 418 -10.63 -20.16 8.15
CA MET A 418 -11.66 -19.43 8.91
C MET A 418 -11.13 -18.86 10.24
N PHE A 419 -9.92 -19.22 10.66
CA PHE A 419 -9.38 -18.92 11.98
C PHE A 419 -8.48 -17.68 11.95
N ARG A 420 -8.88 -16.62 12.64
CA ARG A 420 -8.19 -15.31 12.67
C ARG A 420 -6.90 -15.32 13.49
N SER A 421 -5.98 -16.26 13.22
CA SER A 421 -4.71 -16.31 13.93
C SER A 421 -3.66 -17.11 13.14
N ALA A 422 -2.47 -16.56 13.01
CA ALA A 422 -1.30 -17.24 12.46
C ALA A 422 -0.54 -18.11 13.51
N ARG A 423 -1.19 -18.44 14.64
CA ARG A 423 -0.55 -19.14 15.77
C ARG A 423 0.16 -20.43 15.37
N TYR A 424 -0.41 -21.18 14.44
CA TYR A 424 0.11 -22.49 14.05
C TYR A 424 1.24 -22.41 13.02
N GLY A 425 1.34 -21.32 12.31
CA GLY A 425 2.48 -20.99 11.46
C GLY A 425 2.60 -21.84 10.19
N TYR A 426 1.53 -22.45 9.72
CA TYR A 426 1.52 -23.28 8.53
C TYR A 426 1.20 -22.49 7.26
N CYS A 427 1.83 -22.94 6.17
CA CYS A 427 1.58 -22.50 4.81
C CYS A 427 1.32 -23.75 3.96
N PRO A 428 0.07 -24.22 3.82
CA PRO A 428 -0.26 -25.36 2.99
C PRO A 428 0.14 -25.15 1.53
N VAL A 429 0.73 -26.20 0.93
CA VAL A 429 1.11 -26.23 -0.49
C VAL A 429 0.50 -27.52 -1.10
N LEU A 430 -0.52 -27.34 -1.93
CA LEU A 430 -1.22 -28.42 -2.60
C LEU A 430 -0.41 -28.86 -3.83
N LEU A 431 0.05 -30.11 -3.86
CA LEU A 431 0.94 -30.61 -4.90
C LEU A 431 0.29 -31.74 -5.71
N GLY A 432 0.51 -31.74 -7.01
CA GLY A 432 0.11 -32.84 -7.89
C GLY A 432 0.01 -32.47 -9.36
N GLU A 433 0.13 -33.47 -10.24
CA GLU A 433 0.20 -33.33 -11.69
C GLU A 433 -1.19 -33.24 -12.33
N GLY A 434 -1.80 -32.11 -12.51
CA GLY A 434 -3.04 -31.90 -13.25
C GLY A 434 -4.21 -32.88 -13.01
N SER A 435 -5.45 -32.45 -13.19
CA SER A 435 -6.68 -33.26 -13.08
C SER A 435 -6.82 -34.09 -11.77
N ASN A 436 -6.36 -33.52 -10.67
CA ASN A 436 -6.31 -34.15 -9.35
C ASN A 436 -7.17 -33.46 -8.27
N GLY A 437 -7.91 -32.41 -8.65
CA GLY A 437 -8.85 -31.72 -7.77
C GLY A 437 -8.28 -30.52 -6.99
N LYS A 438 -7.02 -30.11 -7.18
CA LYS A 438 -6.42 -28.95 -6.49
C LYS A 438 -7.23 -27.67 -6.70
N SER A 439 -7.47 -27.28 -7.97
CA SER A 439 -8.23 -26.07 -8.27
C SER A 439 -9.65 -26.15 -7.75
N THR A 440 -10.30 -27.31 -7.86
CA THR A 440 -11.62 -27.52 -7.24
C THR A 440 -11.58 -27.30 -5.74
N TYR A 441 -10.53 -27.77 -5.05
CA TYR A 441 -10.40 -27.55 -3.61
C TYR A 441 -10.11 -26.07 -3.27
N ILE A 442 -9.33 -25.37 -4.08
CA ILE A 442 -9.16 -23.91 -3.95
C ILE A 442 -10.50 -23.18 -4.12
N ASP A 443 -11.30 -23.57 -5.12
CA ASP A 443 -12.65 -23.01 -5.33
C ASP A 443 -13.59 -23.28 -4.13
N MET A 444 -13.50 -24.47 -3.54
CA MET A 444 -14.23 -24.80 -2.31
C MET A 444 -13.80 -23.90 -1.14
N LEU A 445 -12.49 -23.68 -0.94
CA LEU A 445 -11.99 -22.76 0.08
C LEU A 445 -12.47 -21.33 -0.17
N HIS A 446 -12.41 -20.88 -1.42
CA HIS A 446 -12.87 -19.55 -1.83
C HIS A 446 -14.36 -19.38 -1.51
N ALA A 447 -15.19 -20.35 -1.90
CA ALA A 447 -16.62 -20.31 -1.63
C ALA A 447 -16.94 -20.21 -0.13
N VAL A 448 -16.27 -21.02 0.70
CA VAL A 448 -16.45 -20.99 2.17
C VAL A 448 -16.06 -19.66 2.78
N ILE A 449 -14.93 -19.08 2.36
CA ILE A 449 -14.38 -17.89 3.00
C ILE A 449 -15.05 -16.62 2.48
N GLY A 450 -15.39 -16.59 1.19
CA GLY A 450 -15.94 -15.44 0.46
C GLY A 450 -14.89 -14.40 0.07
N ASP A 451 -15.17 -13.68 -1.02
CA ASP A 451 -14.27 -12.70 -1.67
C ASP A 451 -13.70 -11.64 -0.71
N SER A 452 -14.53 -11.14 0.21
CA SER A 452 -14.13 -10.08 1.14
C SER A 452 -13.03 -10.52 2.11
N ASN A 453 -12.94 -11.82 2.40
CA ASN A 453 -12.04 -12.40 3.39
C ASN A 453 -10.76 -13.01 2.79
N MET A 454 -10.58 -12.96 1.49
CA MET A 454 -9.42 -13.55 0.83
C MET A 454 -8.61 -12.57 -0.01
N SER A 455 -7.39 -12.97 -0.33
CA SER A 455 -6.51 -12.44 -1.36
C SER A 455 -5.97 -13.58 -2.22
N ALA A 456 -5.40 -13.25 -3.39
CA ALA A 456 -4.93 -14.24 -4.36
C ALA A 456 -3.49 -13.99 -4.82
N LEU A 457 -2.63 -13.50 -3.91
CA LEU A 457 -1.23 -13.18 -4.23
C LEU A 457 -0.41 -14.45 -4.49
N GLN A 458 0.37 -14.42 -5.54
CA GLN A 458 1.40 -15.43 -5.82
C GLN A 458 2.59 -15.27 -4.87
N PRO A 459 3.37 -16.33 -4.58
CA PRO A 459 4.52 -16.24 -3.67
C PRO A 459 5.52 -15.14 -4.01
N ARG A 460 5.80 -14.91 -5.30
CA ARG A 460 6.72 -13.86 -5.77
C ARG A 460 6.15 -12.44 -5.71
N GLU A 461 4.82 -12.30 -5.62
CA GLU A 461 4.15 -11.00 -5.50
C GLU A 461 4.14 -10.53 -4.05
N ILE A 462 4.07 -11.44 -3.09
CA ILE A 462 3.98 -11.14 -1.66
C ILE A 462 5.16 -10.28 -1.18
N GLY A 463 6.36 -10.46 -1.76
CA GLY A 463 7.56 -9.67 -1.44
C GLY A 463 7.61 -8.29 -2.09
N GLN A 464 6.74 -8.00 -3.06
CA GLN A 464 6.76 -6.74 -3.79
C GLN A 464 6.10 -5.61 -3.00
N ARG A 465 6.57 -4.38 -3.26
CA ARG A 465 6.04 -3.16 -2.65
C ARG A 465 4.53 -3.04 -2.93
N PHE A 466 3.76 -2.62 -1.96
CA PHE A 466 2.30 -2.48 -1.96
C PHE A 466 1.49 -3.79 -1.99
N GLN A 467 2.05 -4.91 -2.41
CA GLN A 467 1.28 -6.16 -2.54
C GLN A 467 0.90 -6.75 -1.17
N ALA A 468 1.80 -6.69 -0.20
CA ALA A 468 1.51 -7.16 1.16
C ALA A 468 0.31 -6.46 1.81
N ALA A 469 -0.05 -5.25 1.35
CA ALA A 469 -1.24 -4.54 1.81
C ALA A 469 -2.55 -5.30 1.51
N GLN A 470 -2.57 -6.14 0.48
CA GLN A 470 -3.73 -6.95 0.14
C GLN A 470 -4.02 -8.07 1.16
N LEU A 471 -3.05 -8.38 2.05
CA LEU A 471 -3.22 -9.36 3.13
C LEU A 471 -3.90 -8.77 4.37
N ILE A 472 -4.06 -7.44 4.42
CA ILE A 472 -4.63 -6.76 5.59
C ILE A 472 -6.08 -7.18 5.77
N GLY A 473 -6.40 -7.71 6.96
CA GLY A 473 -7.75 -8.12 7.29
C GLY A 473 -8.25 -9.36 6.57
N LYS A 474 -7.39 -10.08 5.85
CA LYS A 474 -7.78 -11.30 5.14
C LYS A 474 -7.62 -12.53 6.02
N LEU A 475 -8.56 -13.47 5.88
CA LEU A 475 -8.52 -14.79 6.53
C LEU A 475 -7.59 -15.76 5.79
N ALA A 476 -7.59 -15.70 4.48
CA ALA A 476 -6.74 -16.55 3.65
C ALA A 476 -6.16 -15.79 2.45
N ASN A 477 -5.01 -16.29 1.97
CA ASN A 477 -4.47 -15.99 0.65
C ASN A 477 -4.43 -17.28 -0.15
N LEU A 478 -5.20 -17.34 -1.23
CA LEU A 478 -5.34 -18.51 -2.09
C LEU A 478 -4.62 -18.27 -3.41
N GLY A 479 -3.39 -18.79 -3.54
CA GLY A 479 -2.61 -18.69 -4.78
C GLY A 479 -2.69 -19.98 -5.57
N ASP A 480 -3.53 -20.02 -6.61
CA ASP A 480 -3.66 -21.19 -7.48
C ASP A 480 -2.60 -21.20 -8.58
N ASP A 481 -2.22 -22.41 -9.01
CA ASP A 481 -1.29 -22.72 -10.10
C ASP A 481 0.01 -21.88 -10.06
N ILE A 482 0.69 -21.89 -8.92
CA ILE A 482 1.98 -21.23 -8.82
C ILE A 482 3.00 -21.92 -9.73
N SER A 483 3.75 -21.13 -10.49
CA SER A 483 4.79 -21.65 -11.37
C SER A 483 5.90 -22.34 -10.56
N ASN A 484 6.57 -23.35 -11.17
CA ASN A 484 7.73 -24.05 -10.57
C ASN A 484 8.95 -23.13 -10.42
N ASP A 485 8.76 -21.81 -10.54
CA ASP A 485 9.79 -20.81 -10.51
C ASP A 485 10.42 -20.67 -9.11
N TYR A 486 11.60 -20.09 -9.11
CA TYR A 486 12.31 -19.74 -7.90
C TYR A 486 11.60 -18.66 -7.11
N ILE A 487 11.31 -18.95 -5.82
CA ILE A 487 10.82 -17.96 -4.87
C ILE A 487 12.04 -17.30 -4.22
N ASP A 488 12.22 -16.01 -4.47
CA ASP A 488 13.35 -15.23 -4.01
C ASP A 488 13.44 -15.13 -2.46
N PRO A 489 14.59 -14.76 -1.89
CA PRO A 489 14.78 -14.69 -0.43
C PRO A 489 13.84 -13.67 0.26
N ASP A 490 13.49 -12.56 -0.39
CA ASP A 490 12.64 -11.51 0.19
C ASP A 490 11.19 -11.98 0.27
N SER A 491 10.69 -12.62 -0.78
CA SER A 491 9.40 -13.31 -0.79
C SER A 491 9.35 -14.41 0.29
N CYS A 492 10.40 -15.24 0.41
CA CYS A 492 10.50 -16.23 1.49
C CYS A 492 10.47 -15.58 2.88
N ALA A 493 11.17 -14.46 3.08
CA ALA A 493 11.17 -13.73 4.34
C ALA A 493 9.77 -13.19 4.68
N THR A 494 9.05 -12.66 3.69
CA THR A 494 7.68 -12.15 3.84
C THR A 494 6.71 -13.29 4.15
N ILE A 495 6.74 -14.41 3.41
CA ILE A 495 5.94 -15.61 3.71
C ILE A 495 6.16 -16.07 5.15
N LYS A 496 7.40 -16.09 5.65
CA LYS A 496 7.70 -16.43 7.05
C LYS A 496 7.04 -15.49 8.05
N LYS A 497 7.05 -14.18 7.78
CA LYS A 497 6.41 -13.18 8.64
C LYS A 497 4.90 -13.37 8.67
N VAL A 498 4.28 -13.54 7.50
CA VAL A 498 2.83 -13.77 7.38
C VAL A 498 2.43 -15.06 8.11
N ALA A 499 3.11 -16.18 7.84
CA ALA A 499 2.83 -17.46 8.49
C ALA A 499 2.96 -17.42 10.03
N THR A 500 3.72 -16.49 10.59
CA THR A 500 3.90 -16.35 12.05
C THR A 500 3.13 -15.19 12.67
N GLY A 501 2.37 -14.43 11.90
CA GLY A 501 1.70 -13.24 12.39
C GLY A 501 2.66 -12.17 12.92
N SER A 502 3.91 -12.16 12.41
CA SER A 502 4.89 -11.16 12.81
C SER A 502 4.50 -9.79 12.27
N THR A 503 4.70 -8.73 13.06
CA THR A 503 4.45 -7.36 12.61
C THR A 503 5.23 -7.06 11.34
N MET A 504 4.54 -6.54 10.35
CA MET A 504 5.07 -6.12 9.06
C MET A 504 4.73 -4.66 8.80
N TYR A 505 5.69 -3.94 8.20
CA TYR A 505 5.40 -2.66 7.58
C TYR A 505 4.95 -2.89 6.14
N THR A 506 3.93 -2.19 5.71
CA THR A 506 3.50 -2.17 4.31
C THR A 506 3.17 -0.75 3.87
N ASP A 507 3.49 -0.46 2.62
CA ASP A 507 3.06 0.76 1.97
C ASP A 507 1.66 0.54 1.36
N VAL A 508 0.84 1.59 1.41
CA VAL A 508 -0.48 1.59 0.75
C VAL A 508 -0.45 2.59 -0.39
N LYS A 509 -0.88 2.18 -1.57
CA LYS A 509 -0.90 3.06 -2.74
C LYS A 509 -1.78 4.28 -2.46
N GLY A 510 -1.17 5.47 -2.49
CA GLY A 510 -1.87 6.74 -2.22
C GLY A 510 -2.13 7.04 -0.73
N GLY A 511 -1.47 6.36 0.19
CA GLY A 511 -1.57 6.59 1.64
C GLY A 511 -0.25 6.33 2.36
N ASP A 512 -0.20 6.70 3.63
CA ASP A 512 0.95 6.40 4.49
C ASP A 512 1.05 4.91 4.76
N GLY A 513 2.27 4.38 4.70
CA GLY A 513 2.55 3.02 5.12
C GLY A 513 2.37 2.85 6.62
N PHE A 514 1.97 1.67 7.06
CA PHE A 514 1.77 1.37 8.47
C PHE A 514 2.15 -0.06 8.84
N ASN A 515 2.30 -0.29 10.13
CA ASN A 515 2.56 -1.62 10.67
C ASN A 515 1.25 -2.36 10.91
N PHE A 516 1.19 -3.62 10.47
CA PHE A 516 0.07 -4.52 10.76
C PHE A 516 0.57 -5.92 11.13
N GLN A 517 -0.29 -6.73 11.73
CA GLN A 517 -0.04 -8.13 12.03
C GLN A 517 -0.96 -8.99 11.16
N PRO A 518 -0.41 -9.70 10.16
CA PRO A 518 -1.20 -10.61 9.35
C PRO A 518 -1.65 -11.82 10.17
N TYR A 519 -2.84 -12.31 9.91
CA TYR A 519 -3.34 -13.56 10.47
C TYR A 519 -3.84 -14.53 9.38
N CYS A 520 -3.71 -14.17 8.11
CA CYS A 520 -4.18 -14.97 7.01
C CYS A 520 -3.38 -16.28 6.86
N THR A 521 -4.11 -17.36 6.59
CA THR A 521 -3.52 -18.63 6.17
C THR A 521 -3.18 -18.55 4.68
N MET A 522 -1.91 -18.75 4.33
CA MET A 522 -1.49 -18.80 2.93
C MET A 522 -1.63 -20.25 2.42
N VAL A 523 -2.44 -20.45 1.40
CA VAL A 523 -2.61 -21.73 0.69
C VAL A 523 -2.15 -21.54 -0.74
N PHE A 524 -1.26 -22.39 -1.21
CA PHE A 524 -0.76 -22.36 -2.58
C PHE A 524 -1.02 -23.71 -3.26
N SER A 525 -1.25 -23.71 -4.57
CA SER A 525 -1.26 -24.93 -5.37
C SER A 525 -0.14 -24.89 -6.42
N ALA A 526 0.48 -26.05 -6.66
CA ALA A 526 1.55 -26.20 -7.65
C ALA A 526 1.52 -27.61 -8.25
N ASN A 527 2.10 -27.77 -9.44
CA ASN A 527 2.34 -29.10 -9.99
C ASN A 527 3.54 -29.75 -9.33
N GLU A 528 4.61 -28.98 -9.13
CA GLU A 528 5.81 -29.36 -8.41
C GLU A 528 6.15 -28.31 -7.35
N PHE A 529 6.90 -28.71 -6.35
CA PHE A 529 7.29 -27.78 -5.30
C PHE A 529 8.29 -26.75 -5.83
N PRO A 530 8.05 -25.44 -5.68
CA PRO A 530 8.92 -24.39 -6.21
C PRO A 530 10.29 -24.39 -5.48
N ARG A 531 11.36 -23.99 -6.19
CA ARG A 531 12.66 -23.79 -5.61
C ARG A 531 12.67 -22.59 -4.67
N LEU A 532 13.22 -22.76 -3.47
CA LEU A 532 13.24 -21.72 -2.44
C LEU A 532 14.58 -21.03 -2.37
N GLY A 533 14.59 -19.69 -2.37
CA GLY A 533 15.75 -18.86 -2.08
C GLY A 533 16.22 -18.93 -0.63
N ASP A 534 15.36 -19.40 0.27
CA ASP A 534 15.66 -19.66 1.68
C ASP A 534 15.33 -21.11 2.05
N SER A 535 16.36 -21.93 2.14
CA SER A 535 16.27 -23.34 2.58
C SER A 535 16.44 -23.52 4.09
N SER A 536 16.29 -22.44 4.90
CA SER A 536 16.45 -22.53 6.35
C SER A 536 15.40 -23.42 7.00
N TYR A 537 15.73 -24.02 8.14
CA TYR A 537 14.78 -24.73 8.98
C TYR A 537 13.53 -23.88 9.31
N GLY A 538 13.73 -22.55 9.44
CA GLY A 538 12.66 -21.61 9.67
C GLY A 538 11.62 -21.57 8.54
N MET A 539 12.02 -21.70 7.27
CA MET A 539 11.09 -21.76 6.13
C MET A 539 10.43 -23.15 6.05
N ARG A 540 11.23 -24.21 6.10
CA ARG A 540 10.76 -25.60 5.96
C ARG A 540 9.64 -25.98 6.93
N ARG A 541 9.79 -25.67 8.22
CA ARG A 541 8.76 -25.98 9.24
C ARG A 541 7.43 -25.30 9.04
N ARG A 542 7.33 -24.30 8.15
CA ARG A 542 6.10 -23.57 7.83
C ARG A 542 5.39 -24.14 6.62
N LEU A 543 6.16 -24.65 5.69
CA LEU A 543 5.60 -25.29 4.50
C LEU A 543 4.95 -26.62 4.89
N PHE A 544 3.74 -26.79 4.46
CA PHE A 544 2.99 -28.01 4.71
C PHE A 544 2.47 -28.57 3.39
N PRO A 545 3.29 -29.37 2.67
CA PRO A 545 2.89 -29.91 1.38
C PRO A 545 1.81 -30.97 1.58
N ILE A 546 0.77 -30.91 0.76
CA ILE A 546 -0.35 -31.87 0.69
C ILE A 546 -0.31 -32.50 -0.69
N ALA A 547 -0.15 -33.80 -0.76
CA ALA A 547 -0.14 -34.54 -2.01
C ALA A 547 -1.57 -34.81 -2.52
N PHE A 548 -1.86 -34.32 -3.70
CA PHE A 548 -3.10 -34.64 -4.44
C PHE A 548 -2.80 -35.74 -5.45
N ASN A 549 -2.83 -36.98 -4.98
CA ASN A 549 -2.48 -38.17 -5.77
C ASN A 549 -3.69 -38.76 -6.52
N ALA A 550 -4.86 -38.19 -6.36
CA ALA A 550 -6.07 -38.63 -7.10
C ALA A 550 -5.94 -38.23 -8.58
N ARG A 551 -6.65 -38.94 -9.41
CA ARG A 551 -6.87 -38.62 -10.82
C ARG A 551 -8.36 -38.61 -11.12
N PHE A 552 -8.84 -37.55 -11.72
CA PHE A 552 -10.20 -37.39 -12.19
C PHE A 552 -10.19 -37.40 -13.71
N SER A 553 -11.03 -38.28 -14.30
CA SER A 553 -11.13 -38.41 -15.74
C SER A 553 -12.58 -38.28 -16.19
N PRO A 554 -12.84 -37.65 -17.35
CA PRO A 554 -14.17 -37.69 -17.97
C PRO A 554 -14.72 -39.12 -18.23
N ASP A 555 -13.80 -40.10 -18.27
CA ASP A 555 -14.17 -41.53 -18.48
C ASP A 555 -14.55 -42.22 -17.18
N ASP A 556 -14.41 -41.59 -16.03
CA ASP A 556 -14.81 -42.18 -14.73
C ASP A 556 -16.32 -42.33 -14.65
N PRO A 557 -16.84 -43.46 -14.15
CA PRO A 557 -18.29 -43.70 -14.09
C PRO A 557 -19.06 -42.68 -13.23
N ASP A 558 -18.38 -42.05 -12.29
CA ASP A 558 -18.90 -41.07 -11.36
C ASP A 558 -18.43 -39.62 -11.68
N PHE A 559 -17.92 -39.41 -12.91
CA PHE A 559 -17.52 -38.07 -13.36
C PHE A 559 -18.76 -37.17 -13.50
N ASP A 560 -18.71 -36.04 -12.81
CA ASP A 560 -19.74 -34.99 -12.88
C ASP A 560 -19.09 -33.67 -13.37
N PRO A 561 -19.42 -33.23 -14.58
CA PRO A 561 -18.86 -31.97 -15.11
C PRO A 561 -19.30 -30.73 -14.32
N ASN A 562 -20.38 -30.82 -13.54
CA ASN A 562 -20.91 -29.73 -12.73
C ASN A 562 -20.55 -29.88 -11.24
N ILE A 563 -19.54 -30.69 -10.93
CA ILE A 563 -19.14 -30.98 -9.54
C ILE A 563 -18.73 -29.68 -8.81
N GLY A 564 -18.04 -28.74 -9.50
CA GLY A 564 -17.62 -27.46 -8.93
C GLY A 564 -18.82 -26.65 -8.40
N GLU A 565 -19.87 -26.48 -9.21
CA GLU A 565 -21.09 -25.76 -8.81
C GLU A 565 -21.79 -26.41 -7.59
N LYS A 566 -21.80 -27.72 -7.53
CA LYS A 566 -22.40 -28.45 -6.42
C LYS A 566 -21.58 -28.32 -5.14
N LEU A 567 -20.25 -28.38 -5.24
CA LEU A 567 -19.33 -28.25 -4.11
C LEU A 567 -19.25 -26.80 -3.58
N THR A 568 -19.60 -25.81 -4.39
CA THR A 568 -19.65 -24.39 -4.00
C THR A 568 -21.08 -23.92 -3.69
N SER A 569 -22.05 -24.82 -3.66
CA SER A 569 -23.43 -24.51 -3.26
C SER A 569 -23.51 -24.12 -1.78
N GLU A 570 -24.54 -23.37 -1.39
CA GLU A 570 -24.75 -22.93 0.00
C GLU A 570 -24.78 -24.10 0.99
N GLU A 571 -25.47 -25.18 0.64
CA GLU A 571 -25.55 -26.39 1.46
C GLU A 571 -24.18 -27.03 1.68
N SER A 572 -23.34 -27.11 0.62
CA SER A 572 -21.98 -27.63 0.69
C SER A 572 -21.09 -26.74 1.52
N CYS A 573 -21.22 -25.40 1.38
CA CYS A 573 -20.48 -24.42 2.14
C CYS A 573 -20.83 -24.44 3.63
N GLU A 574 -22.12 -24.53 4.01
CA GLU A 574 -22.54 -24.74 5.41
C GLU A 574 -21.91 -26.01 6.01
N TYR A 575 -21.89 -27.09 5.24
CA TYR A 575 -21.25 -28.33 5.71
C TYR A 575 -19.72 -28.16 5.86
N MET A 576 -19.06 -27.53 4.92
CA MET A 576 -17.62 -27.28 4.99
C MET A 576 -17.27 -26.34 6.16
N CYS A 577 -18.10 -25.34 6.46
CA CYS A 577 -17.96 -24.54 7.68
C CYS A 577 -17.97 -25.42 8.93
N LYS A 578 -18.94 -26.32 9.02
CA LYS A 578 -19.03 -27.29 10.13
C LYS A 578 -17.77 -28.16 10.20
N LEU A 579 -17.38 -28.77 9.07
CA LEU A 579 -16.21 -29.63 8.98
C LEU A 579 -14.95 -28.89 9.44
N GLY A 580 -14.73 -27.68 8.92
CA GLY A 580 -13.56 -26.83 9.26
C GLY A 580 -13.53 -26.42 10.73
N VAL A 581 -14.67 -26.07 11.33
CA VAL A 581 -14.76 -25.74 12.77
C VAL A 581 -14.37 -26.97 13.62
N TYR A 582 -14.89 -28.13 13.33
CA TYR A 582 -14.55 -29.35 14.09
C TYR A 582 -13.09 -29.76 13.88
N ALA A 583 -12.59 -29.70 12.65
CA ALA A 583 -11.18 -29.94 12.35
C ALA A 583 -10.26 -28.95 13.09
N MET A 584 -10.62 -27.66 13.13
CA MET A 584 -9.86 -26.65 13.86
C MET A 584 -9.84 -26.90 15.37
N LEU A 585 -10.93 -27.40 15.96
CA LEU A 585 -10.96 -27.80 17.36
C LEU A 585 -9.94 -28.93 17.65
N ASN A 586 -9.78 -29.88 16.72
CA ASN A 586 -8.75 -30.92 16.84
C ASN A 586 -7.35 -30.32 16.75
N VAL A 587 -7.09 -29.40 15.81
CA VAL A 587 -5.81 -28.67 15.71
C VAL A 587 -5.53 -27.91 17.01
N MET A 588 -6.53 -27.25 17.58
CA MET A 588 -6.38 -26.52 18.85
C MET A 588 -6.02 -27.46 20.01
N ARG A 589 -6.66 -28.62 20.07
CA ARG A 589 -6.42 -29.64 21.12
C ARG A 589 -5.04 -30.25 21.01
N ASN A 590 -4.59 -30.54 19.78
CA ASN A 590 -3.31 -31.19 19.49
C ASN A 590 -2.13 -30.22 19.43
N GLY A 591 -2.41 -28.91 19.28
CA GLY A 591 -1.42 -27.86 19.12
C GLY A 591 -0.72 -27.85 17.76
N LYS A 592 -1.12 -28.70 16.81
CA LYS A 592 -0.56 -28.86 15.45
C LYS A 592 -1.57 -29.51 14.52
N LEU A 593 -1.31 -29.43 13.22
CA LEU A 593 -2.02 -30.22 12.21
C LEU A 593 -1.78 -31.70 12.42
N THR A 594 -2.68 -32.52 11.92
CA THR A 594 -2.52 -34.00 11.88
C THR A 594 -1.25 -34.35 11.12
N ASP A 595 -0.46 -35.25 11.71
CA ASP A 595 0.78 -35.74 11.11
C ASP A 595 0.48 -36.49 9.80
N ASN A 596 1.12 -36.06 8.73
CA ASN A 596 1.00 -36.67 7.41
C ASN A 596 2.37 -37.19 6.96
N MET A 597 2.43 -38.51 6.77
CA MET A 597 3.67 -39.18 6.39
C MET A 597 4.14 -38.80 5.00
N GLU A 598 3.21 -38.58 4.07
CA GLU A 598 3.53 -38.16 2.71
C GLU A 598 4.06 -36.73 2.69
N SER A 599 3.45 -35.83 3.45
CA SER A 599 3.97 -34.46 3.64
C SER A 599 5.42 -34.46 4.16
N ARG A 600 5.74 -35.35 5.10
CA ARG A 600 7.11 -35.48 5.61
C ARG A 600 8.08 -35.95 4.53
N ARG A 601 7.71 -36.98 3.77
CA ARG A 601 8.53 -37.49 2.64
C ARG A 601 8.80 -36.41 1.62
N ILE A 602 7.79 -35.60 1.29
CA ILE A 602 7.93 -34.50 0.35
C ILE A 602 8.91 -33.44 0.92
N ILE A 603 8.79 -33.06 2.20
CA ILE A 603 9.70 -32.11 2.84
C ILE A 603 11.13 -32.63 2.83
N ASP A 604 11.34 -33.91 3.17
CA ASP A 604 12.66 -34.53 3.16
C ASP A 604 13.26 -34.51 1.75
N ARG A 605 12.45 -34.79 0.73
CA ARG A 605 12.90 -34.72 -0.66
C ARG A 605 13.23 -33.30 -1.13
N ILE A 606 12.41 -32.33 -0.76
CA ILE A 606 12.67 -30.91 -1.02
C ILE A 606 13.98 -30.47 -0.37
N GLU A 607 14.32 -30.99 0.82
CA GLU A 607 15.58 -30.71 1.48
C GLU A 607 16.77 -31.22 0.65
N VAL A 608 16.66 -32.42 0.13
CA VAL A 608 17.68 -33.00 -0.77
C VAL A 608 17.77 -32.17 -2.06
N ASP A 609 16.65 -31.90 -2.72
CA ASP A 609 16.60 -31.19 -4.01
C ASP A 609 17.10 -29.74 -3.95
N ASN A 610 17.01 -29.08 -2.80
CA ASN A 610 17.51 -27.72 -2.58
C ASN A 610 18.92 -27.65 -1.95
N ASN A 611 19.58 -28.78 -1.74
CA ASN A 611 20.90 -28.84 -1.10
C ASN A 611 21.84 -29.71 -1.90
N THR A 612 22.71 -29.09 -2.70
CA THR A 612 23.65 -29.81 -3.55
C THR A 612 24.59 -30.76 -2.80
N VAL A 613 24.81 -30.54 -1.48
CA VAL A 613 25.58 -31.48 -0.65
C VAL A 613 24.76 -32.75 -0.38
N LEU A 614 23.48 -32.60 -0.05
CA LEU A 614 22.60 -33.74 0.15
C LEU A 614 22.32 -34.48 -1.16
N GLN A 615 22.15 -33.75 -2.28
CA GLN A 615 22.06 -34.37 -3.61
C GLN A 615 23.32 -35.22 -3.92
N TRP A 616 24.52 -34.69 -3.67
CA TRP A 616 25.76 -35.40 -3.85
C TRP A 616 25.81 -36.68 -3.00
N MET A 617 25.36 -36.60 -1.73
CA MET A 617 25.34 -37.73 -0.82
C MET A 617 24.35 -38.81 -1.29
N ASP A 618 23.16 -38.40 -1.72
CA ASP A 618 22.07 -39.27 -2.22
C ASP A 618 22.47 -39.94 -3.55
N ASP A 619 22.89 -39.16 -4.54
CA ASP A 619 23.28 -39.62 -5.87
C ASP A 619 24.47 -40.60 -5.87
N MET A 620 25.37 -40.37 -4.95
CA MET A 620 26.56 -41.23 -4.80
C MET A 620 26.36 -42.37 -3.77
N GLY A 621 25.20 -42.46 -3.12
CA GLY A 621 24.90 -43.46 -2.09
C GLY A 621 25.83 -43.39 -0.89
N LEU A 622 26.26 -42.17 -0.49
CA LEU A 622 27.28 -42.00 0.54
C LEU A 622 26.72 -42.07 1.95
N THR A 623 27.47 -42.67 2.85
CA THR A 623 27.18 -42.69 4.30
C THR A 623 28.30 -41.97 5.07
N ALA A 624 28.08 -41.76 6.38
CA ALA A 624 29.09 -41.14 7.23
C ALA A 624 30.46 -41.85 7.16
N GLU A 625 30.45 -43.15 6.98
CA GLU A 625 31.64 -43.99 6.90
C GLU A 625 32.58 -43.61 5.75
N TYR A 626 32.03 -43.10 4.64
CA TYR A 626 32.77 -42.57 3.49
C TYR A 626 33.78 -41.50 3.89
N ALA A 627 33.38 -40.57 4.72
CA ALA A 627 34.20 -39.41 5.08
C ALA A 627 35.09 -39.65 6.27
N VAL A 628 34.90 -40.74 7.03
CA VAL A 628 35.69 -41.03 8.23
C VAL A 628 37.15 -41.29 7.86
N GLY A 629 38.07 -40.57 8.50
CA GLY A 629 39.51 -40.66 8.26
C GLY A 629 40.02 -39.88 7.04
N MET A 630 39.13 -39.39 6.16
CA MET A 630 39.50 -38.50 5.06
C MET A 630 39.76 -37.08 5.58
N THR A 631 40.59 -36.34 4.85
CA THR A 631 40.76 -34.92 5.14
C THR A 631 39.52 -34.13 4.68
N ALA A 632 39.22 -33.08 5.39
CA ALA A 632 38.11 -32.16 5.00
C ALA A 632 38.28 -31.58 3.58
N GLN A 633 39.55 -31.49 3.12
CA GLN A 633 39.86 -31.01 1.77
C GLN A 633 39.57 -32.08 0.70
N GLU A 634 39.86 -33.34 0.96
CA GLU A 634 39.56 -34.46 0.04
C GLU A 634 38.05 -34.59 -0.17
N VAL A 635 37.27 -34.70 0.92
CA VAL A 635 35.83 -34.83 0.84
C VAL A 635 35.19 -33.62 0.15
N TYR A 636 35.68 -32.40 0.39
CA TYR A 636 35.21 -31.22 -0.26
C TYR A 636 35.56 -31.18 -1.76
N SER A 637 36.74 -31.66 -2.13
CA SER A 637 37.14 -31.76 -3.54
C SER A 637 36.27 -32.74 -4.33
N ASP A 638 35.96 -33.90 -3.74
CA ASP A 638 35.09 -34.90 -4.37
C ASP A 638 33.69 -34.35 -4.61
N TYR A 639 33.14 -33.61 -3.63
CA TYR A 639 31.88 -32.87 -3.80
C TYR A 639 31.98 -31.83 -4.92
N GLN A 640 33.04 -31.02 -4.98
CA GLN A 640 33.22 -30.03 -6.05
C GLN A 640 33.32 -30.67 -7.43
N ASP A 641 33.98 -31.82 -7.55
CA ASP A 641 34.11 -32.56 -8.80
C ASP A 641 32.78 -33.19 -9.24
N TRP A 642 31.95 -33.62 -8.28
CA TRP A 642 30.58 -34.03 -8.57
C TRP A 642 29.73 -32.83 -9.07
N CYS A 643 29.81 -31.68 -8.41
CA CYS A 643 29.10 -30.46 -8.83
C CYS A 643 29.48 -30.05 -10.26
N LYS A 644 30.77 -30.07 -10.61
CA LYS A 644 31.24 -29.77 -11.96
C LYS A 644 30.66 -30.72 -13.01
N ARG A 645 30.65 -32.04 -12.68
CA ARG A 645 30.12 -33.07 -13.60
C ARG A 645 28.60 -32.90 -13.85
N ASN A 646 27.86 -32.46 -12.82
CA ASN A 646 26.41 -32.30 -12.88
C ASN A 646 25.98 -30.88 -13.21
N GLY A 647 26.93 -29.95 -13.49
CA GLY A 647 26.56 -28.55 -13.90
C GLY A 647 25.91 -27.71 -12.81
N VAL A 648 26.11 -28.09 -11.53
CA VAL A 648 25.52 -27.36 -10.37
C VAL A 648 26.58 -26.57 -9.64
N SER A 649 26.18 -25.47 -9.00
CA SER A 649 27.07 -24.64 -8.21
C SER A 649 27.33 -25.27 -6.85
N TRP A 650 28.63 -25.30 -6.41
CA TRP A 650 28.97 -25.79 -5.09
C TRP A 650 28.86 -24.74 -4.01
N VAL A 651 28.56 -25.18 -2.80
CA VAL A 651 28.53 -24.30 -1.61
C VAL A 651 29.95 -24.15 -1.05
N GLY A 652 30.21 -23.04 -0.33
CA GLY A 652 31.52 -22.82 0.30
C GLY A 652 31.83 -23.89 1.37
N SER A 653 33.14 -24.16 1.60
CA SER A 653 33.60 -25.22 2.47
C SER A 653 33.05 -25.19 3.90
N ARG A 654 32.76 -24.00 4.45
CA ARG A 654 32.15 -23.87 5.78
C ARG A 654 30.69 -24.38 5.78
N LYS A 655 29.88 -24.01 4.76
CA LYS A 655 28.50 -24.48 4.63
C LYS A 655 28.50 -25.99 4.37
N PHE A 656 29.38 -26.49 3.53
CA PHE A 656 29.59 -27.91 3.27
C PHE A 656 29.83 -28.69 4.56
N SER A 657 30.84 -28.28 5.37
CA SER A 657 31.16 -28.94 6.65
C SER A 657 30.02 -28.88 7.66
N ASN A 658 29.21 -27.81 7.66
CA ASN A 658 28.05 -27.72 8.52
C ASN A 658 26.94 -28.72 8.12
N VAL A 659 26.71 -28.94 6.82
CA VAL A 659 25.75 -29.95 6.34
C VAL A 659 26.23 -31.36 6.74
N LEU A 660 27.48 -31.70 6.50
CA LEU A 660 28.02 -32.99 6.93
C LEU A 660 27.94 -33.19 8.46
N GLY A 661 28.24 -32.13 9.23
CA GLY A 661 28.10 -32.14 10.69
C GLY A 661 26.67 -32.37 11.16
N GLY A 662 25.69 -31.79 10.49
CA GLY A 662 24.29 -31.96 10.81
C GLY A 662 23.70 -33.28 10.37
N THR A 663 24.09 -33.79 9.18
CA THR A 663 23.52 -35.01 8.58
C THR A 663 24.21 -36.28 9.04
N TRP A 664 25.55 -36.25 9.10
CA TRP A 664 26.34 -37.41 9.43
C TRP A 664 26.97 -37.35 10.82
N HIS A 665 26.69 -36.31 11.60
CA HIS A 665 27.30 -36.05 12.91
C HIS A 665 28.83 -36.05 12.86
N LEU A 666 29.41 -35.57 11.75
CA LEU A 666 30.83 -35.49 11.53
C LEU A 666 31.40 -34.16 12.01
N LYS A 667 32.55 -34.22 12.65
CA LYS A 667 33.31 -33.02 13.02
C LYS A 667 34.70 -33.09 12.39
N ALA A 668 35.13 -32.00 11.77
CA ALA A 668 36.46 -31.86 11.26
C ALA A 668 37.42 -31.48 12.41
N THR A 669 38.13 -32.44 12.94
CA THR A 669 39.10 -32.28 14.04
C THR A 669 40.52 -32.04 13.51
N ARG A 670 41.30 -31.32 14.28
CA ARG A 670 42.68 -30.96 13.94
C ARG A 670 43.59 -32.12 14.36
N ILE A 671 44.15 -32.88 13.42
CA ILE A 671 44.86 -34.08 13.78
C ILE A 671 46.38 -33.99 13.57
N ASP A 672 46.96 -33.30 12.64
CA ASP A 672 48.46 -33.24 12.58
C ASP A 672 49.01 -32.17 11.64
N HIS A 673 50.32 -31.89 11.85
CA HIS A 673 51.10 -31.09 10.94
C HIS A 673 51.67 -31.98 9.82
N SER A 674 51.05 -31.99 8.64
CA SER A 674 51.72 -32.60 7.48
C SER A 674 52.62 -31.59 6.78
N THR A 675 53.76 -32.05 6.26
CA THR A 675 54.69 -31.20 5.52
C THR A 675 54.38 -31.31 4.04
N LEU A 676 53.60 -30.35 3.50
CA LEU A 676 53.38 -30.24 2.06
C LEU A 676 54.35 -29.20 1.48
N LYS A 677 55.21 -29.63 0.56
CA LYS A 677 56.25 -28.78 -0.10
C LYS A 677 57.11 -27.98 0.90
N GLY A 678 57.55 -28.63 2.02
CA GLY A 678 58.40 -27.98 2.97
C GLY A 678 57.78 -26.96 3.93
N ARG A 679 56.47 -26.79 3.91
CA ARG A 679 55.75 -25.94 4.86
C ARG A 679 54.82 -26.78 5.75
N ARG A 680 54.82 -26.50 7.05
CA ARG A 680 53.89 -27.10 8.00
C ARG A 680 52.46 -26.64 7.67
N VAL A 681 51.58 -27.56 7.28
CA VAL A 681 50.15 -27.30 7.00
C VAL A 681 49.33 -28.06 8.03
N THR A 682 48.31 -27.39 8.58
CA THR A 682 47.37 -28.02 9.50
C THR A 682 46.29 -28.74 8.68
N VAL A 683 46.16 -30.05 8.89
CA VAL A 683 45.16 -30.89 8.26
C VAL A 683 44.01 -31.15 9.23
N LYS A 684 42.77 -31.04 8.75
CA LYS A 684 41.57 -31.43 9.50
C LYS A 684 41.00 -32.70 8.90
N ARG A 685 40.69 -33.71 9.73
CA ARG A 685 40.03 -34.94 9.31
C ARG A 685 38.64 -35.04 9.95
N TYR A 686 37.74 -35.75 9.27
CA TYR A 686 36.40 -35.99 9.79
C TYR A 686 36.41 -37.18 10.75
N GLU A 687 35.72 -37.00 11.88
CA GLU A 687 35.48 -38.01 12.91
C GLU A 687 33.98 -37.96 13.29
N ILE A 688 33.43 -39.14 13.61
CA ILE A 688 32.02 -39.20 14.09
C ILE A 688 32.00 -38.61 15.50
N GLN A 689 31.04 -37.71 15.74
CA GLN A 689 30.74 -37.23 17.08
C GLN A 689 29.96 -38.33 17.80
N GLY A 690 30.49 -38.86 18.88
CA GLY A 690 29.80 -39.80 19.75
C GLY A 690 28.73 -39.15 20.59
#